data_51d7dde89d767368c32193b75d84135a
#
_entry.id   51d7dde89d767368c32193b75d84135a
#
_cell.length_a   1.000
_cell.length_b   1.000
_cell.length_c   1.000
_cell.angle_alpha   90.00
_cell.angle_beta   90.00
_cell.angle_gamma   90.00
#
_symmetry.space_group_name_H-M   'P 1'
#
loop_
_entity.id
_entity.type
_entity.pdbx_description
1 polymer ?
#
loop_
_entity_poly.entity_id
_entity_poly.type
_entity_poly.pdbx_seq_one_letter_code
_entity_poly.pdbx_strand_id
1 'polypeptide(L)'
;MIAQELEVSLHMAFMEARQKRHEFITVEHLLLAMLDNPSAAEVLRACAANVEELRKLLTDFINEHTPVVSGEDVDTQPTLGFQRVIQRAILHVQSSGKKEVTGANVLVAIFGEKDSHAVYFLHQKGVTRLDVVNFISHGITKVPQTAPAKPQQESEADADQDQNSGGALETYTLNLNALAISGKIDPLIGRAHELERVIQTLCRRRKNNPLLVGEAGVGKTAIAEGLARRIIEGAVPEILARCQVYSLDMGSLLAGTKYRGDFEQRLKAVLKQLTDNPNAILFIDEIHTLIGAGAASGGTLDASNLLKPALSSGALKCIGATTYTEYRGIFEKDHALSRRFQKIDVIEPSVAETVEILRGLKTRFEAHHGVKYTASALTSAAELSARFINDRHLPDKAIDVIDEAGAAQRILPKSKQKRVISKHEIEEIIAKIARIPPQNVSSTDRGKLLNLDRDLKAVVFGQDRAIDALAAAIKMSRSGLGNPQKPIGCFLFSGPTGVGKTEVARQLAYTMGVELIRFDMSEYMERHAVSRLIGAPPGYVGFDQGGLLTEQVTKNPYSVLLLDEIEKAHPDIFNILLQVMDHGTLTDNNGRKADFRNTVIIMTTNAGAAELSKTTMGFTQQRATGDEMAEIKRMFTPEFRNRLDATISFAGLSQEVIVRVVDKFLMQLEEQLHEKKVEVLFTEELKAYLAKNGFDPQMGARPMARLIQDTIRKALADELLFGKLAGGGSVTVDIDADGKTKLQLNESKRETKDKEDKEESVA
;
A
#
# COMPACT_ATOMS: atom_id res chain seq x y z
N MET A 1 9.27 6.92 -19.12
CA MET A 1 9.67 7.60 -20.37
C MET A 1 10.53 6.64 -21.19
N ILE A 2 10.57 6.79 -22.52
CA ILE A 2 11.50 6.05 -23.38
C ILE A 2 12.85 6.73 -23.25
N ALA A 3 13.94 5.97 -23.10
CA ALA A 3 15.30 6.52 -23.06
C ALA A 3 15.67 7.12 -24.41
N GLN A 4 16.40 8.23 -24.43
CA GLN A 4 16.76 8.95 -25.66
C GLN A 4 17.51 8.06 -26.68
N GLU A 5 18.39 7.19 -26.20
CA GLU A 5 19.10 6.22 -27.02
C GLU A 5 18.17 5.21 -27.72
N LEU A 6 17.10 4.80 -27.05
CA LEU A 6 16.11 3.90 -27.62
C LEU A 6 15.23 4.62 -28.64
N GLU A 7 14.86 5.87 -28.40
CA GLU A 7 14.09 6.68 -29.34
C GLU A 7 14.85 6.87 -30.67
N VAL A 8 16.15 7.14 -30.61
CA VAL A 8 17.03 7.23 -31.80
C VAL A 8 17.05 5.89 -32.53
N SER A 9 17.22 4.76 -31.82
CA SER A 9 17.26 3.42 -32.45
C SER A 9 15.93 3.06 -33.11
N LEU A 10 14.81 3.39 -32.52
CA LEU A 10 13.47 3.20 -33.10
C LEU A 10 13.30 4.06 -34.37
N HIS A 11 13.72 5.32 -34.31
CA HIS A 11 13.65 6.20 -35.46
C HIS A 11 14.52 5.69 -36.62
N MET A 12 15.73 5.19 -36.35
CA MET A 12 16.61 4.58 -37.35
C MET A 12 15.97 3.34 -37.98
N ALA A 13 15.32 2.47 -37.20
CA ALA A 13 14.59 1.31 -37.72
C ALA A 13 13.48 1.71 -38.71
N PHE A 14 12.72 2.76 -38.39
CA PHE A 14 11.69 3.30 -39.30
C PHE A 14 12.30 3.90 -40.57
N MET A 15 13.38 4.66 -40.44
CA MET A 15 14.06 5.27 -41.57
C MET A 15 14.65 4.22 -42.52
N GLU A 16 15.29 3.17 -42.00
CA GLU A 16 15.85 2.08 -42.79
C GLU A 16 14.77 1.29 -43.55
N ALA A 17 13.67 0.93 -42.86
CA ALA A 17 12.52 0.24 -43.45
C ALA A 17 11.91 1.10 -44.60
N ARG A 18 11.77 2.41 -44.40
CA ARG A 18 11.24 3.36 -45.38
C ARG A 18 12.21 3.54 -46.56
N GLN A 19 13.50 3.63 -46.31
CA GLN A 19 14.53 3.75 -47.36
C GLN A 19 14.56 2.51 -48.25
N LYS A 20 14.35 1.32 -47.67
CA LYS A 20 14.27 0.06 -48.41
C LYS A 20 12.87 -0.20 -49.00
N ARG A 21 11.92 0.73 -48.80
CA ARG A 21 10.54 0.66 -49.29
C ARG A 21 9.76 -0.55 -48.77
N HIS A 22 10.03 -0.98 -47.53
CA HIS A 22 9.31 -2.08 -46.94
C HIS A 22 7.90 -1.64 -46.52
N GLU A 23 6.90 -2.47 -46.81
CA GLU A 23 5.50 -2.22 -46.41
C GLU A 23 5.32 -2.24 -44.92
N PHE A 24 6.02 -3.13 -44.23
CA PHE A 24 5.91 -3.33 -42.79
C PHE A 24 7.26 -3.23 -42.08
N ILE A 25 7.23 -2.66 -40.85
CA ILE A 25 8.35 -2.78 -39.93
C ILE A 25 8.06 -3.92 -38.93
N THR A 26 8.95 -4.91 -38.89
CA THR A 26 8.79 -6.17 -38.15
C THR A 26 9.69 -6.21 -36.92
N VAL A 27 9.57 -7.27 -36.12
CA VAL A 27 10.42 -7.50 -34.93
C VAL A 27 11.90 -7.69 -35.33
N GLU A 28 12.15 -8.21 -36.51
CA GLU A 28 13.50 -8.39 -37.10
C GLU A 28 14.17 -7.03 -37.39
N HIS A 29 13.42 -6.06 -37.89
CA HIS A 29 13.92 -4.67 -38.06
C HIS A 29 14.24 -4.06 -36.69
N LEU A 30 13.39 -4.31 -35.68
CA LEU A 30 13.62 -3.83 -34.33
C LEU A 30 14.90 -4.44 -33.73
N LEU A 31 15.10 -5.76 -33.88
CA LEU A 31 16.30 -6.42 -33.39
C LEU A 31 17.55 -5.89 -34.13
N LEU A 32 17.46 -5.66 -35.44
CA LEU A 32 18.56 -5.11 -36.21
C LEU A 32 18.98 -3.71 -35.68
N ALA A 33 18.01 -2.84 -35.40
CA ALA A 33 18.27 -1.53 -34.79
C ALA A 33 18.82 -1.63 -33.37
N MET A 34 18.42 -2.68 -32.58
CA MET A 34 18.96 -2.92 -31.26
C MET A 34 20.44 -3.34 -31.27
N LEU A 35 20.97 -3.87 -32.38
CA LEU A 35 22.41 -4.18 -32.49
C LEU A 35 23.28 -2.92 -32.41
N ASP A 36 22.76 -1.78 -32.83
CA ASP A 36 23.43 -0.47 -32.77
C ASP A 36 23.09 0.34 -31.51
N ASN A 37 22.12 -0.12 -30.71
CA ASN A 37 21.76 0.52 -29.45
C ASN A 37 22.83 0.22 -28.39
N PRO A 38 23.42 1.22 -27.71
CA PRO A 38 24.50 1.01 -26.74
C PRO A 38 24.15 0.00 -25.65
N SER A 39 22.99 0.15 -25.02
CA SER A 39 22.58 -0.71 -23.91
C SER A 39 22.23 -2.14 -24.35
N ALA A 40 21.62 -2.33 -25.53
CA ALA A 40 21.30 -3.66 -26.05
C ALA A 40 22.55 -4.37 -26.62
N ALA A 41 23.45 -3.63 -27.31
CA ALA A 41 24.70 -4.17 -27.81
C ALA A 41 25.64 -4.63 -26.69
N GLU A 42 25.69 -3.92 -25.59
CA GLU A 42 26.44 -4.33 -24.38
C GLU A 42 25.94 -5.67 -23.84
N VAL A 43 24.63 -5.83 -23.72
CA VAL A 43 23.99 -7.08 -23.27
C VAL A 43 24.33 -8.24 -24.21
N LEU A 44 24.21 -8.03 -25.53
CA LEU A 44 24.49 -9.07 -26.52
C LEU A 44 25.97 -9.50 -26.51
N ARG A 45 26.91 -8.57 -26.34
CA ARG A 45 28.34 -8.87 -26.22
C ARG A 45 28.62 -9.65 -24.91
N ALA A 46 27.98 -9.25 -23.81
CA ALA A 46 28.10 -9.94 -22.53
C ALA A 46 27.57 -11.39 -22.58
N CYS A 47 26.56 -11.63 -23.44
CA CYS A 47 26.02 -12.96 -23.72
C CYS A 47 26.84 -13.76 -24.75
N ALA A 48 28.04 -13.29 -25.13
CA ALA A 48 28.94 -13.91 -26.13
C ALA A 48 28.31 -14.05 -27.53
N ALA A 49 27.37 -13.18 -27.88
CA ALA A 49 26.78 -13.15 -29.25
C ALA A 49 27.74 -12.55 -30.24
N ASN A 50 27.90 -13.19 -31.41
CA ASN A 50 28.58 -12.57 -32.55
C ASN A 50 27.60 -11.60 -33.25
N VAL A 51 27.74 -10.31 -32.89
CA VAL A 51 26.86 -9.24 -33.37
C VAL A 51 26.92 -9.09 -34.90
N GLU A 52 28.10 -9.27 -35.52
CA GLU A 52 28.27 -9.14 -36.96
C GLU A 52 27.57 -10.25 -37.77
N GLU A 53 27.66 -11.49 -37.28
CA GLU A 53 26.93 -12.60 -37.88
C GLU A 53 25.42 -12.47 -37.72
N LEU A 54 24.97 -12.00 -36.56
CA LEU A 54 23.55 -11.76 -36.27
C LEU A 54 23.00 -10.66 -37.17
N ARG A 55 23.79 -9.58 -37.40
CA ARG A 55 23.46 -8.49 -38.32
C ARG A 55 23.28 -9.01 -39.76
N LYS A 56 24.20 -9.85 -40.23
CA LYS A 56 24.11 -10.43 -41.56
C LYS A 56 22.86 -11.27 -41.72
N LEU A 57 22.57 -12.19 -40.78
CA LEU A 57 21.38 -13.04 -40.81
C LEU A 57 20.09 -12.23 -40.85
N LEU A 58 19.98 -11.19 -40.01
CA LEU A 58 18.81 -10.32 -39.98
C LEU A 58 18.65 -9.51 -41.25
N THR A 59 19.74 -8.97 -41.78
CA THR A 59 19.71 -8.19 -43.03
C THR A 59 19.31 -9.04 -44.22
N ASP A 60 19.89 -10.24 -44.37
CA ASP A 60 19.54 -11.19 -45.42
C ASP A 60 18.07 -11.60 -45.33
N PHE A 61 17.60 -11.95 -44.11
CA PHE A 61 16.21 -12.34 -43.89
C PHE A 61 15.21 -11.21 -44.20
N ILE A 62 15.49 -9.98 -43.72
CA ILE A 62 14.64 -8.82 -43.97
C ILE A 62 14.53 -8.53 -45.48
N ASN A 63 15.65 -8.58 -46.21
CA ASN A 63 15.67 -8.32 -47.65
C ASN A 63 14.93 -9.41 -48.46
N GLU A 64 14.94 -10.67 -48.00
CA GLU A 64 14.29 -11.77 -48.72
C GLU A 64 12.78 -11.90 -48.41
N HIS A 65 12.36 -11.58 -47.21
CA HIS A 65 11.02 -11.91 -46.73
C HIS A 65 10.11 -10.70 -46.45
N THR A 66 10.61 -9.47 -46.53
CA THR A 66 9.77 -8.29 -46.33
C THR A 66 9.22 -7.77 -47.65
N PRO A 67 7.89 -7.61 -47.82
CA PRO A 67 7.30 -7.07 -49.06
C PRO A 67 7.78 -5.65 -49.33
N VAL A 68 8.14 -5.39 -50.57
CA VAL A 68 8.58 -4.09 -51.07
C VAL A 68 7.49 -3.44 -51.90
N VAL A 69 7.13 -2.20 -51.59
CA VAL A 69 6.07 -1.44 -52.28
C VAL A 69 6.64 -0.63 -53.40
N SER A 70 6.02 -0.69 -54.60
CA SER A 70 6.36 0.10 -55.76
C SER A 70 5.58 1.43 -55.74
N GLY A 71 6.19 2.52 -55.25
CA GLY A 71 5.61 3.86 -55.19
C GLY A 71 6.57 4.89 -54.59
N GLU A 72 6.34 6.20 -54.83
CA GLU A 72 7.23 7.24 -54.29
C GLU A 72 6.96 7.63 -52.86
N ASP A 73 5.71 7.42 -52.35
CA ASP A 73 5.33 7.65 -50.94
C ASP A 73 4.94 6.32 -50.28
N VAL A 74 5.86 5.74 -49.53
CA VAL A 74 5.62 4.50 -48.76
C VAL A 74 5.34 4.84 -47.30
N ASP A 75 4.12 4.58 -46.86
CA ASP A 75 3.71 4.66 -45.45
C ASP A 75 3.98 3.30 -44.79
N THR A 76 5.21 3.12 -44.30
CA THR A 76 5.63 1.88 -43.59
C THR A 76 4.91 1.73 -42.27
N GLN A 77 4.13 0.66 -42.09
CA GLN A 77 3.36 0.44 -40.87
C GLN A 77 4.01 -0.58 -39.94
N PRO A 78 3.96 -0.36 -38.60
CA PRO A 78 4.49 -1.33 -37.65
C PRO A 78 3.55 -2.54 -37.55
N THR A 79 4.12 -3.74 -37.59
CA THR A 79 3.39 -4.98 -37.37
C THR A 79 2.88 -5.09 -35.93
N LEU A 80 1.85 -5.91 -35.71
CA LEU A 80 1.32 -6.20 -34.37
C LEU A 80 2.40 -6.77 -33.42
N GLY A 81 3.33 -7.58 -33.95
CA GLY A 81 4.46 -8.09 -33.18
C GLY A 81 5.39 -6.98 -32.69
N PHE A 82 5.73 -6.04 -33.55
CA PHE A 82 6.53 -4.87 -33.20
C PHE A 82 5.87 -4.04 -32.10
N GLN A 83 4.58 -3.74 -32.26
CA GLN A 83 3.82 -2.96 -31.27
C GLN A 83 3.75 -3.67 -29.91
N ARG A 84 3.51 -4.99 -29.90
CA ARG A 84 3.46 -5.81 -28.66
C ARG A 84 4.80 -5.83 -27.92
N VAL A 85 5.92 -5.91 -28.64
CA VAL A 85 7.25 -5.86 -28.02
C VAL A 85 7.46 -4.55 -27.30
N ILE A 86 7.16 -3.41 -27.93
CA ILE A 86 7.33 -2.09 -27.30
C ILE A 86 6.40 -1.93 -26.10
N GLN A 87 5.13 -2.31 -26.22
CA GLN A 87 4.19 -2.26 -25.12
C GLN A 87 4.63 -3.13 -23.93
N ARG A 88 5.13 -4.35 -24.21
CA ARG A 88 5.63 -5.27 -23.17
C ARG A 88 6.87 -4.70 -22.46
N ALA A 89 7.78 -4.05 -23.21
CA ALA A 89 8.94 -3.39 -22.61
C ALA A 89 8.51 -2.25 -21.67
N ILE A 90 7.54 -1.43 -22.09
CA ILE A 90 7.00 -0.34 -21.25
C ILE A 90 6.34 -0.89 -19.98
N LEU A 91 5.46 -1.87 -20.11
CA LEU A 91 4.79 -2.49 -18.98
C LEU A 91 5.77 -3.13 -17.98
N HIS A 92 6.80 -3.82 -18.48
CA HIS A 92 7.82 -4.45 -17.65
C HIS A 92 8.63 -3.41 -16.84
N VAL A 93 8.95 -2.27 -17.43
CA VAL A 93 9.67 -1.18 -16.74
C VAL A 93 8.78 -0.50 -15.72
N GLN A 94 7.50 -0.28 -16.02
CA GLN A 94 6.52 0.26 -15.07
C GLN A 94 6.32 -0.65 -13.85
N SER A 95 6.21 -1.97 -14.07
CA SER A 95 6.06 -2.96 -12.99
C SER A 95 7.31 -3.10 -12.11
N SER A 96 8.50 -2.86 -12.69
CA SER A 96 9.79 -2.94 -11.95
C SER A 96 10.21 -1.63 -11.29
N GLY A 97 9.37 -0.59 -11.31
CA GLY A 97 9.64 0.71 -10.67
C GLY A 97 10.77 1.54 -11.29
N LYS A 98 11.28 1.15 -12.47
CA LYS A 98 12.29 1.91 -13.20
C LYS A 98 11.64 3.08 -13.97
N LYS A 99 12.37 4.19 -14.13
CA LYS A 99 11.82 5.42 -14.72
C LYS A 99 11.89 5.46 -16.25
N GLU A 100 12.79 4.70 -16.86
CA GLU A 100 13.07 4.78 -18.31
C GLU A 100 13.18 3.40 -18.94
N VAL A 101 12.63 3.27 -20.16
CA VAL A 101 12.72 2.06 -21.00
C VAL A 101 13.98 2.15 -21.85
N THR A 102 14.91 1.20 -21.67
CA THR A 102 16.18 1.12 -22.39
C THR A 102 16.15 0.06 -23.49
N GLY A 103 17.14 0.06 -24.40
CA GLY A 103 17.29 -0.99 -25.43
C GLY A 103 17.42 -2.40 -24.84
N ALA A 104 18.05 -2.54 -23.68
CA ALA A 104 18.13 -3.80 -22.95
C ALA A 104 16.75 -4.34 -22.54
N ASN A 105 15.81 -3.48 -22.12
CA ASN A 105 14.44 -3.88 -21.81
C ASN A 105 13.67 -4.34 -23.04
N VAL A 106 13.89 -3.68 -24.20
CA VAL A 106 13.31 -4.09 -25.49
C VAL A 106 13.86 -5.45 -25.92
N LEU A 107 15.15 -5.70 -25.73
CA LEU A 107 15.77 -6.99 -26.04
C LEU A 107 15.13 -8.13 -25.24
N VAL A 108 14.86 -7.94 -23.93
CA VAL A 108 14.10 -8.92 -23.12
C VAL A 108 12.68 -9.12 -23.65
N ALA A 109 12.01 -8.05 -24.08
CA ALA A 109 10.65 -8.11 -24.57
C ALA A 109 10.53 -8.84 -25.93
N ILE A 110 11.55 -8.79 -26.79
CA ILE A 110 11.63 -9.51 -28.08
C ILE A 110 11.47 -11.02 -27.86
N PHE A 111 12.08 -11.60 -26.83
CA PHE A 111 11.94 -13.03 -26.51
C PHE A 111 10.50 -13.46 -26.18
N GLY A 112 9.59 -12.52 -25.98
CA GLY A 112 8.17 -12.80 -25.79
C GLY A 112 7.42 -13.13 -27.09
N GLU A 113 7.98 -12.81 -28.27
CA GLU A 113 7.42 -13.14 -29.58
C GLU A 113 8.06 -14.44 -30.10
N LYS A 114 7.66 -15.58 -29.51
CA LYS A 114 8.29 -16.89 -29.74
C LYS A 114 8.30 -17.34 -31.19
N ASP A 115 7.33 -16.88 -31.96
CA ASP A 115 7.16 -17.23 -33.38
C ASP A 115 7.95 -16.29 -34.34
N SER A 116 8.69 -15.31 -33.80
CA SER A 116 9.50 -14.38 -34.57
C SER A 116 10.85 -15.00 -34.98
N HIS A 117 11.29 -14.78 -36.19
CA HIS A 117 12.63 -15.16 -36.63
C HIS A 117 13.74 -14.40 -35.87
N ALA A 118 13.45 -13.24 -35.34
CA ALA A 118 14.37 -12.52 -34.45
C ALA A 118 14.76 -13.38 -33.23
N VAL A 119 13.80 -14.03 -32.59
CA VAL A 119 14.06 -14.95 -31.47
C VAL A 119 14.78 -16.21 -31.90
N TYR A 120 14.44 -16.76 -33.08
CA TYR A 120 15.11 -17.91 -33.65
C TYR A 120 16.61 -17.62 -33.87
N PHE A 121 16.97 -16.49 -34.47
CA PHE A 121 18.37 -16.11 -34.69
C PHE A 121 19.14 -15.85 -33.41
N LEU A 122 18.50 -15.26 -32.37
CA LEU A 122 19.10 -15.11 -31.05
C LEU A 122 19.43 -16.46 -30.43
N HIS A 123 18.50 -17.42 -30.50
CA HIS A 123 18.73 -18.78 -29.99
C HIS A 123 19.79 -19.53 -30.79
N GLN A 124 19.83 -19.38 -32.12
CA GLN A 124 20.85 -19.98 -32.97
C GLN A 124 22.25 -19.48 -32.58
N LYS A 125 22.37 -18.24 -32.15
CA LYS A 125 23.64 -17.66 -31.64
C LYS A 125 23.86 -17.88 -30.15
N GLY A 126 23.14 -18.80 -29.54
CA GLY A 126 23.30 -19.20 -28.12
C GLY A 126 22.86 -18.16 -27.10
N VAL A 127 22.08 -17.14 -27.49
CA VAL A 127 21.53 -16.13 -26.59
C VAL A 127 20.15 -16.57 -26.15
N THR A 128 19.96 -16.75 -24.83
CA THR A 128 18.66 -17.06 -24.26
C THR A 128 18.11 -15.88 -23.47
N ARG A 129 16.79 -15.86 -23.29
CA ARG A 129 16.15 -14.84 -22.45
C ARG A 129 16.76 -14.76 -21.05
N LEU A 130 17.12 -15.92 -20.49
CA LEU A 130 17.70 -16.02 -19.16
C LEU A 130 19.08 -15.33 -19.10
N ASP A 131 19.91 -15.51 -20.11
CA ASP A 131 21.22 -14.88 -20.17
C ASP A 131 21.11 -13.35 -20.18
N VAL A 132 20.18 -12.82 -20.97
CA VAL A 132 19.90 -11.38 -21.06
C VAL A 132 19.39 -10.83 -19.72
N VAL A 133 18.45 -11.52 -19.08
CA VAL A 133 17.92 -11.13 -17.77
C VAL A 133 18.99 -11.20 -16.69
N ASN A 134 19.82 -12.24 -16.65
CA ASN A 134 20.90 -12.40 -15.68
C ASN A 134 21.94 -11.29 -15.80
N PHE A 135 22.29 -10.88 -17.04
CA PHE A 135 23.20 -9.76 -17.22
C PHE A 135 22.58 -8.43 -16.75
N ILE A 136 21.33 -8.15 -17.11
CA ILE A 136 20.63 -6.89 -16.71
C ILE A 136 20.42 -6.79 -15.20
N SER A 137 20.17 -7.92 -14.52
CA SER A 137 19.84 -7.96 -13.08
C SER A 137 21.07 -8.15 -12.18
N HIS A 138 22.06 -8.89 -12.63
CA HIS A 138 23.19 -9.36 -11.81
C HIS A 138 24.58 -9.10 -12.41
N GLY A 139 24.65 -8.54 -13.64
CA GLY A 139 25.91 -8.29 -14.33
C GLY A 139 26.71 -9.58 -14.71
N ILE A 140 26.04 -10.75 -14.74
CA ILE A 140 26.69 -12.04 -15.02
C ILE A 140 26.94 -12.15 -16.54
N THR A 141 28.21 -12.24 -16.95
CA THR A 141 28.63 -12.39 -18.35
C THR A 141 28.95 -13.85 -18.69
N LYS A 142 28.66 -14.28 -19.92
CA LYS A 142 29.10 -15.58 -20.45
C LYS A 142 30.57 -15.59 -20.90
N VAL A 143 31.18 -14.41 -21.04
CA VAL A 143 32.58 -14.28 -21.47
C VAL A 143 33.47 -14.27 -20.22
N PRO A 144 34.47 -15.15 -20.08
CA PRO A 144 35.41 -15.11 -18.96
C PRO A 144 36.25 -13.80 -19.07
N GLN A 145 36.16 -12.95 -18.06
CA GLN A 145 37.06 -11.79 -17.96
C GLN A 145 38.48 -12.27 -17.70
N THR A 146 39.37 -12.05 -18.65
CA THR A 146 40.80 -12.24 -18.49
C THR A 146 41.40 -11.20 -17.56
N ALA A 147 41.75 -11.61 -16.34
CA ALA A 147 42.74 -10.96 -15.49
C ALA A 147 43.73 -12.02 -15.00
N PRO A 148 45.04 -11.68 -14.79
CA PRO A 148 46.15 -12.58 -15.03
C PRO A 148 46.35 -13.68 -13.99
N ALA A 149 46.82 -14.77 -14.49
CA ALA A 149 47.01 -16.11 -13.97
C ALA A 149 47.78 -16.26 -12.67
N LYS A 150 47.39 -17.28 -11.90
CA LYS A 150 48.35 -18.32 -11.40
C LYS A 150 47.72 -19.69 -11.64
N PRO A 151 48.54 -20.69 -12.00
CA PRO A 151 48.06 -21.89 -12.66
C PRO A 151 47.73 -23.02 -11.68
N GLN A 152 46.66 -23.75 -11.92
CA GLN A 152 46.55 -25.16 -11.50
C GLN A 152 45.63 -25.92 -12.47
N GLN A 153 46.27 -26.70 -13.26
CA GLN A 153 46.01 -28.05 -13.79
C GLN A 153 44.57 -28.50 -14.01
N GLU A 154 44.31 -28.71 -15.28
CA GLU A 154 43.30 -29.57 -15.85
C GLU A 154 43.42 -31.00 -15.30
N SER A 155 42.30 -31.61 -14.99
CA SER A 155 42.10 -33.04 -15.17
C SER A 155 40.63 -33.28 -15.48
N GLU A 156 40.46 -33.93 -16.61
CA GLU A 156 39.22 -34.46 -17.17
C GLU A 156 38.68 -35.62 -16.33
N ALA A 157 37.39 -35.79 -16.50
CA ALA A 157 36.65 -37.05 -16.62
C ALA A 157 36.19 -37.81 -15.37
N ASP A 158 34.91 -38.12 -15.52
CA ASP A 158 34.17 -39.31 -15.10
C ASP A 158 33.83 -39.51 -13.62
N ALA A 159 32.51 -39.56 -13.49
CA ALA A 159 31.77 -40.52 -12.64
C ALA A 159 32.50 -41.11 -11.44
N ASP A 160 32.06 -40.74 -10.30
CA ASP A 160 31.53 -41.61 -9.26
C ASP A 160 31.49 -40.94 -7.90
N GLN A 161 30.32 -40.94 -7.34
CA GLN A 161 29.99 -41.25 -5.95
C GLN A 161 31.03 -40.99 -4.87
N ASP A 162 30.51 -40.29 -3.84
CA ASP A 162 31.02 -40.36 -2.47
C ASP A 162 32.38 -39.69 -2.18
N GLN A 163 32.32 -38.41 -1.84
CA GLN A 163 33.07 -37.87 -0.71
C GLN A 163 32.81 -36.37 -0.52
N ASN A 164 31.64 -36.03 0.02
CA ASN A 164 31.48 -34.80 0.80
C ASN A 164 30.44 -35.02 1.92
N SER A 165 30.71 -35.97 2.80
CA SER A 165 29.86 -36.33 3.92
C SER A 165 29.99 -35.41 5.14
N GLY A 166 30.71 -34.30 5.01
CA GLY A 166 30.89 -33.34 6.09
C GLY A 166 30.05 -32.07 6.04
N GLY A 167 29.26 -31.83 4.97
CA GLY A 167 28.82 -30.47 4.69
C GLY A 167 27.33 -30.20 4.49
N ALA A 168 26.48 -31.20 4.28
CA ALA A 168 25.09 -30.91 3.95
C ALA A 168 24.32 -30.27 5.12
N LEU A 169 24.54 -30.71 6.31
CA LEU A 169 23.95 -30.14 7.53
C LEU A 169 24.45 -28.70 7.80
N GLU A 170 25.77 -28.49 7.65
CA GLU A 170 26.37 -27.17 7.85
C GLU A 170 26.01 -26.18 6.74
N THR A 171 25.79 -26.67 5.50
CA THR A 171 25.46 -25.83 4.34
C THR A 171 23.99 -25.39 4.32
N TYR A 172 23.07 -26.28 4.74
CA TYR A 172 21.62 -26.06 4.57
C TYR A 172 20.88 -25.90 5.90
N THR A 173 21.59 -25.92 7.04
CA THR A 173 20.96 -25.69 8.35
C THR A 173 21.80 -24.77 9.22
N LEU A 174 21.12 -24.05 10.10
CA LEU A 174 21.73 -23.19 11.10
C LEU A 174 21.67 -23.87 12.47
N ASN A 175 22.80 -24.10 13.11
CA ASN A 175 22.86 -24.70 14.46
C ASN A 175 22.50 -23.63 15.50
N LEU A 176 21.28 -23.70 16.07
CA LEU A 176 20.80 -22.74 17.05
C LEU A 176 21.56 -22.83 18.39
N ASN A 177 22.07 -24.02 18.76
CA ASN A 177 22.88 -24.17 19.98
C ASN A 177 24.22 -23.40 19.85
N ALA A 178 24.86 -23.48 18.69
CA ALA A 178 26.09 -22.73 18.44
C ALA A 178 25.86 -21.21 18.46
N LEU A 179 24.71 -20.75 17.93
CA LEU A 179 24.30 -19.35 18.01
C LEU A 179 24.03 -18.91 19.45
N ALA A 180 23.40 -19.77 20.26
CA ALA A 180 23.15 -19.48 21.67
C ALA A 180 24.48 -19.36 22.48
N ILE A 181 25.46 -20.23 22.23
CA ILE A 181 26.78 -20.13 22.83
C ILE A 181 27.50 -18.83 22.45
N SER A 182 27.39 -18.42 21.19
CA SER A 182 27.99 -17.15 20.71
C SER A 182 27.23 -15.88 21.19
N GLY A 183 26.17 -16.05 21.96
CA GLY A 183 25.36 -14.94 22.50
C GLY A 183 24.52 -14.20 21.45
N LYS A 184 24.37 -14.75 20.24
CA LYS A 184 23.60 -14.12 19.14
C LYS A 184 22.09 -14.32 19.24
N ILE A 185 21.62 -15.28 20.07
CA ILE A 185 20.18 -15.52 20.29
C ILE A 185 19.65 -14.59 21.36
N ASP A 186 18.48 -14.02 21.10
CA ASP A 186 17.76 -13.16 22.03
C ASP A 186 17.16 -13.94 23.21
N PRO A 187 17.05 -13.34 24.40
CA PRO A 187 16.41 -13.99 25.53
C PRO A 187 14.92 -14.21 25.26
N LEU A 188 14.45 -15.44 25.48
CA LEU A 188 13.02 -15.75 25.40
C LEU A 188 12.31 -15.26 26.69
N ILE A 189 11.34 -14.38 26.53
CA ILE A 189 10.59 -13.75 27.62
C ILE A 189 9.11 -14.03 27.45
N GLY A 190 8.41 -14.36 28.52
CA GLY A 190 6.96 -14.50 28.53
C GLY A 190 6.38 -15.76 27.88
N ARG A 191 7.21 -16.69 27.33
CA ARG A 191 6.77 -17.90 26.63
C ARG A 191 7.09 -19.20 27.36
N ALA A 192 7.11 -19.15 28.70
CA ALA A 192 7.47 -20.31 29.50
C ALA A 192 6.51 -21.51 29.33
N HIS A 193 5.21 -21.24 29.22
CA HIS A 193 4.19 -22.26 29.06
C HIS A 193 4.28 -22.98 27.70
N GLU A 194 4.41 -22.23 26.60
CA GLU A 194 4.54 -22.79 25.26
C GLU A 194 5.83 -23.60 25.15
N LEU A 195 6.95 -23.10 25.70
CA LEU A 195 8.22 -23.80 25.70
C LEU A 195 8.15 -25.09 26.52
N GLU A 196 7.50 -25.09 27.67
CA GLU A 196 7.29 -26.30 28.47
C GLU A 196 6.46 -27.32 27.69
N ARG A 197 5.42 -26.90 26.99
CA ARG A 197 4.61 -27.76 26.10
C ARG A 197 5.42 -28.35 24.94
N VAL A 198 6.36 -27.57 24.38
CA VAL A 198 7.30 -28.06 23.34
C VAL A 198 8.21 -29.14 23.95
N ILE A 199 8.81 -28.91 25.10
CA ILE A 199 9.67 -29.87 25.83
C ILE A 199 8.89 -31.15 26.14
N GLN A 200 7.69 -31.05 26.72
CA GLN A 200 6.81 -32.17 26.99
C GLN A 200 6.49 -32.98 25.74
N THR A 201 6.21 -32.31 24.63
CA THR A 201 5.89 -32.96 23.35
C THR A 201 7.09 -33.73 22.81
N LEU A 202 8.27 -33.13 22.80
CA LEU A 202 9.53 -33.77 22.34
C LEU A 202 9.91 -35.01 23.17
N CYS A 203 9.51 -35.09 24.44
CA CYS A 203 9.72 -36.22 25.33
C CYS A 203 8.70 -37.35 25.16
N ARG A 204 7.66 -37.21 24.34
CA ARG A 204 6.62 -38.22 24.13
C ARG A 204 7.12 -39.38 23.26
N ARG A 205 6.56 -40.55 23.47
CA ARG A 205 6.86 -41.73 22.63
C ARG A 205 6.24 -41.66 21.25
N ARG A 206 5.08 -41.01 21.10
CA ARG A 206 4.34 -40.84 19.84
C ARG A 206 3.83 -39.39 19.77
N LYS A 207 3.63 -38.87 18.57
CA LYS A 207 3.29 -37.46 18.33
C LYS A 207 4.28 -36.52 19.04
N ASN A 208 5.56 -36.87 18.91
CA ASN A 208 6.68 -36.17 19.55
C ASN A 208 7.19 -34.96 18.76
N ASN A 209 6.48 -34.57 17.69
CA ASN A 209 6.82 -33.40 16.89
C ASN A 209 5.87 -32.26 17.23
N PRO A 210 6.30 -31.20 17.92
CA PRO A 210 5.47 -30.03 18.16
C PRO A 210 5.27 -29.23 16.88
N LEU A 211 4.07 -28.71 16.68
CA LEU A 211 3.73 -27.78 15.63
C LEU A 211 3.24 -26.47 16.26
N LEU A 212 4.05 -25.43 16.15
CA LEU A 212 3.71 -24.09 16.63
C LEU A 212 2.76 -23.42 15.64
N VAL A 213 1.54 -23.15 16.07
CA VAL A 213 0.50 -22.53 15.23
C VAL A 213 0.13 -21.18 15.82
N GLY A 214 0.27 -20.12 15.04
CA GLY A 214 -0.05 -18.75 15.47
C GLY A 214 0.16 -17.76 14.34
N GLU A 215 -0.36 -16.56 14.48
CA GLU A 215 -0.21 -15.51 13.47
C GLU A 215 1.27 -15.13 13.22
N ALA A 216 1.53 -14.43 12.12
CA ALA A 216 2.87 -13.92 11.83
C ALA A 216 3.31 -12.90 12.89
N GLY A 217 4.59 -12.93 13.31
CA GLY A 217 5.12 -11.95 14.26
C GLY A 217 4.82 -12.22 15.74
N VAL A 218 4.12 -13.33 16.11
CA VAL A 218 3.83 -13.64 17.53
C VAL A 218 5.01 -14.30 18.29
N GLY A 219 6.16 -14.56 17.61
CA GLY A 219 7.37 -15.09 18.23
C GLY A 219 7.49 -16.62 18.20
N LYS A 220 6.99 -17.30 17.16
CA LYS A 220 7.12 -18.76 16.99
C LYS A 220 8.58 -19.22 16.89
N THR A 221 9.38 -18.53 16.11
CA THR A 221 10.81 -18.80 15.90
C THR A 221 11.61 -18.62 17.20
N ALA A 222 11.27 -17.59 18.01
CA ALA A 222 11.89 -17.33 19.29
C ALA A 222 11.70 -18.48 20.30
N ILE A 223 10.62 -19.29 20.19
CA ILE A 223 10.43 -20.47 21.05
C ILE A 223 11.44 -21.56 20.73
N ALA A 224 11.78 -21.79 19.45
CA ALA A 224 12.82 -22.75 19.05
C ALA A 224 14.21 -22.28 19.48
N GLU A 225 14.50 -21.00 19.33
CA GLU A 225 15.73 -20.37 19.82
C GLU A 225 15.84 -20.46 21.35
N GLY A 226 14.76 -20.19 22.05
CA GLY A 226 14.68 -20.33 23.52
C GLY A 226 14.86 -21.75 24.00
N LEU A 227 14.41 -22.75 23.22
CA LEU A 227 14.70 -24.17 23.51
C LEU A 227 16.20 -24.46 23.40
N ALA A 228 16.85 -24.03 22.33
CA ALA A 228 18.28 -24.20 22.12
C ALA A 228 19.09 -23.57 23.28
N ARG A 229 18.70 -22.39 23.73
CA ARG A 229 19.32 -21.72 24.87
C ARG A 229 19.13 -22.49 26.18
N ARG A 230 17.91 -22.98 26.49
CA ARG A 230 17.67 -23.80 27.68
C ARG A 230 18.43 -25.12 27.68
N ILE A 231 18.64 -25.73 26.51
CA ILE A 231 19.48 -26.93 26.38
C ILE A 231 20.91 -26.61 26.83
N ILE A 232 21.47 -25.48 26.41
CA ILE A 232 22.83 -25.07 26.77
C ILE A 232 22.93 -24.72 28.26
N GLU A 233 21.94 -24.05 28.80
CA GLU A 233 21.86 -23.69 30.23
C GLU A 233 21.62 -24.91 31.14
N GLY A 234 21.37 -26.11 30.55
CA GLY A 234 21.08 -27.33 31.32
C GLY A 234 19.65 -27.32 31.97
N ALA A 235 18.78 -26.40 31.58
CA ALA A 235 17.44 -26.23 32.13
C ALA A 235 16.37 -27.06 31.39
N VAL A 236 16.73 -28.27 30.96
CA VAL A 236 15.87 -29.23 30.27
C VAL A 236 16.01 -30.64 30.88
N PRO A 237 15.04 -31.54 30.68
CA PRO A 237 15.15 -32.95 31.09
C PRO A 237 16.36 -33.66 30.48
N GLU A 238 16.91 -34.66 31.18
CA GLU A 238 18.10 -35.44 30.73
C GLU A 238 17.99 -35.94 29.30
N ILE A 239 16.82 -36.32 28.85
CA ILE A 239 16.53 -36.82 27.49
C ILE A 239 16.86 -35.77 26.42
N LEU A 240 16.78 -34.49 26.73
CA LEU A 240 17.05 -33.37 25.82
C LEU A 240 18.39 -32.67 26.09
N ALA A 241 19.11 -33.01 27.18
CA ALA A 241 20.31 -32.31 27.61
C ALA A 241 21.46 -32.34 26.57
N ARG A 242 21.50 -33.37 25.72
CA ARG A 242 22.50 -33.51 24.65
C ARG A 242 21.98 -33.16 23.26
N CYS A 243 20.71 -32.69 23.17
CA CYS A 243 20.13 -32.38 21.88
C CYS A 243 20.68 -31.10 21.28
N GLN A 244 20.71 -31.07 19.94
CA GLN A 244 21.10 -29.92 19.14
C GLN A 244 19.91 -29.55 18.21
N VAL A 245 19.56 -28.28 18.20
CA VAL A 245 18.46 -27.75 17.37
C VAL A 245 19.05 -27.15 16.10
N TYR A 246 18.64 -27.69 14.96
CA TYR A 246 19.06 -27.25 13.63
C TYR A 246 17.87 -26.59 12.93
N SER A 247 17.99 -25.31 12.62
CA SER A 247 17.00 -24.57 11.82
C SER A 247 17.26 -24.79 10.33
N LEU A 248 16.27 -25.26 9.59
CA LEU A 248 16.37 -25.48 8.15
C LEU A 248 16.36 -24.14 7.41
N ASP A 249 17.39 -23.92 6.58
CA ASP A 249 17.45 -22.73 5.71
C ASP A 249 16.87 -23.06 4.34
N MET A 250 15.61 -22.65 4.13
CA MET A 250 14.91 -22.83 2.87
C MET A 250 15.55 -22.06 1.72
N GLY A 251 16.12 -20.88 2.00
CA GLY A 251 16.80 -20.06 1.01
C GLY A 251 18.02 -20.77 0.43
N SER A 252 18.87 -21.32 1.28
CA SER A 252 20.07 -22.07 0.88
C SER A 252 19.74 -23.39 0.16
N LEU A 253 18.65 -24.07 0.56
CA LEU A 253 18.19 -25.27 -0.12
C LEU A 253 17.72 -25.02 -1.55
N LEU A 254 17.05 -23.88 -1.79
CA LEU A 254 16.51 -23.49 -3.09
C LEU A 254 17.53 -22.76 -3.96
N ALA A 255 18.53 -22.14 -3.38
CA ALA A 255 19.53 -21.36 -4.11
C ALA A 255 20.28 -22.24 -5.14
N GLY A 256 20.25 -21.82 -6.42
CA GLY A 256 20.96 -22.51 -7.50
C GLY A 256 20.33 -23.84 -7.97
N THR A 257 19.18 -24.26 -7.44
CA THR A 257 18.47 -25.44 -7.95
C THR A 257 17.78 -25.11 -9.28
N LYS A 258 18.18 -25.79 -10.35
CA LYS A 258 17.52 -25.65 -11.68
C LYS A 258 16.38 -26.64 -11.86
N TYR A 259 16.47 -27.78 -11.18
CA TYR A 259 15.52 -28.88 -11.31
C TYR A 259 15.00 -29.32 -9.93
N ARG A 260 13.78 -29.86 -9.92
CA ARG A 260 13.16 -30.44 -8.73
C ARG A 260 14.02 -31.48 -8.05
N GLY A 261 14.76 -32.29 -8.83
CA GLY A 261 15.64 -33.34 -8.32
C GLY A 261 16.78 -32.83 -7.44
N ASP A 262 17.34 -31.66 -7.74
CA ASP A 262 18.44 -31.08 -6.96
C ASP A 262 18.01 -30.72 -5.53
N PHE A 263 16.84 -30.13 -5.40
CA PHE A 263 16.24 -29.82 -4.09
C PHE A 263 15.93 -31.10 -3.29
N GLU A 264 15.32 -32.09 -3.95
CA GLU A 264 14.98 -33.37 -3.32
C GLU A 264 16.25 -34.11 -2.82
N GLN A 265 17.34 -34.07 -3.60
CA GLN A 265 18.63 -34.65 -3.21
C GLN A 265 19.24 -33.93 -2.01
N ARG A 266 19.27 -32.59 -2.01
CA ARG A 266 19.78 -31.80 -0.90
C ARG A 266 19.00 -32.04 0.38
N LEU A 267 17.67 -31.98 0.32
CA LEU A 267 16.82 -32.24 1.47
C LEU A 267 16.99 -33.67 1.98
N LYS A 268 17.10 -34.66 1.09
CA LYS A 268 17.33 -36.06 1.43
C LYS A 268 18.69 -36.26 2.12
N ALA A 269 19.73 -35.55 1.68
CA ALA A 269 21.04 -35.57 2.32
C ALA A 269 20.99 -35.00 3.75
N VAL A 270 20.32 -33.87 3.95
CA VAL A 270 20.10 -33.25 5.27
C VAL A 270 19.33 -34.19 6.19
N LEU A 271 18.18 -34.74 5.68
CA LEU A 271 17.35 -35.65 6.47
C LEU A 271 18.10 -36.92 6.87
N LYS A 272 18.96 -37.48 5.99
CA LYS A 272 19.80 -38.64 6.30
C LYS A 272 20.75 -38.32 7.46
N GLN A 273 21.50 -37.22 7.39
CA GLN A 273 22.45 -36.82 8.46
C GLN A 273 21.73 -36.54 9.78
N LEU A 274 20.55 -35.94 9.76
CA LEU A 274 19.74 -35.72 10.96
C LEU A 274 19.19 -37.02 11.55
N THR A 275 18.84 -37.99 10.73
CA THR A 275 18.34 -39.30 11.17
C THR A 275 19.44 -40.15 11.78
N ASP A 276 20.66 -40.01 11.26
CA ASP A 276 21.85 -40.70 11.79
C ASP A 276 22.31 -40.10 13.15
N ASN A 277 21.83 -38.89 13.50
CA ASN A 277 22.14 -38.24 14.79
C ASN A 277 20.89 -38.27 15.71
N PRO A 278 20.82 -39.19 16.69
CA PRO A 278 19.65 -39.33 17.57
C PRO A 278 19.41 -38.10 18.49
N ASN A 279 20.38 -37.21 18.61
CA ASN A 279 20.31 -35.99 19.40
C ASN A 279 19.94 -34.75 18.54
N ALA A 280 19.70 -34.91 17.25
CA ALA A 280 19.30 -33.81 16.40
C ALA A 280 17.80 -33.53 16.50
N ILE A 281 17.45 -32.24 16.58
CA ILE A 281 16.09 -31.73 16.48
C ILE A 281 16.05 -30.76 15.30
N LEU A 282 15.21 -31.04 14.32
CA LEU A 282 15.02 -30.18 13.14
C LEU A 282 13.95 -29.14 13.44
N PHE A 283 14.25 -27.87 13.31
CA PHE A 283 13.27 -26.78 13.29
C PHE A 283 13.02 -26.34 11.85
N ILE A 284 11.75 -26.29 11.47
CA ILE A 284 11.30 -25.83 10.15
C ILE A 284 10.34 -24.66 10.36
N ASP A 285 10.81 -23.46 10.05
CA ASP A 285 9.93 -22.31 10.02
C ASP A 285 9.09 -22.34 8.73
N GLU A 286 7.86 -21.83 8.78
CA GLU A 286 6.92 -21.87 7.66
C GLU A 286 6.83 -23.27 7.00
N ILE A 287 6.71 -24.33 7.82
CA ILE A 287 6.72 -25.72 7.35
C ILE A 287 5.70 -26.00 6.24
N HIS A 288 4.67 -25.19 6.10
CA HIS A 288 3.68 -25.27 5.03
C HIS A 288 4.28 -25.05 3.64
N THR A 289 5.39 -24.32 3.53
CA THR A 289 6.10 -24.08 2.26
C THR A 289 6.66 -25.40 1.68
N LEU A 290 7.05 -26.32 2.55
CA LEU A 290 7.53 -27.64 2.15
C LEU A 290 6.40 -28.65 1.82
N ILE A 291 5.20 -28.44 2.39
CA ILE A 291 4.13 -29.45 2.39
C ILE A 291 3.03 -29.11 1.38
N GLY A 292 2.76 -27.83 1.14
CA GLY A 292 1.53 -27.41 0.46
C GLY A 292 1.67 -26.73 -0.88
N ALA A 293 2.86 -26.48 -1.30
CA ALA A 293 3.14 -25.73 -2.51
C ALA A 293 2.76 -26.47 -3.83
N GLY A 294 2.16 -27.66 -3.77
CA GLY A 294 1.89 -28.54 -4.92
C GLY A 294 0.53 -28.43 -5.60
N ALA A 295 -0.45 -27.72 -5.04
CA ALA A 295 -1.83 -27.90 -5.49
C ALA A 295 -2.40 -26.82 -6.41
N ALA A 296 -1.79 -25.63 -6.53
CA ALA A 296 -2.42 -24.48 -7.20
C ALA A 296 -1.73 -23.92 -8.46
N SER A 297 -0.48 -24.29 -8.75
CA SER A 297 0.17 -23.89 -10.01
C SER A 297 1.23 -24.91 -10.41
N GLY A 298 1.04 -25.51 -11.56
CA GLY A 298 1.82 -26.62 -12.12
C GLY A 298 3.33 -26.54 -11.97
N GLY A 299 3.88 -26.98 -10.85
CA GLY A 299 5.33 -27.05 -10.69
C GLY A 299 5.87 -26.97 -9.27
N THR A 300 5.09 -27.19 -8.24
CA THR A 300 5.49 -26.95 -6.85
C THR A 300 6.06 -28.21 -6.16
N LEU A 301 7.03 -27.94 -5.29
CA LEU A 301 7.85 -28.89 -4.53
C LEU A 301 7.01 -29.59 -3.44
N ASP A 302 6.64 -30.86 -3.65
CA ASP A 302 6.02 -31.66 -2.58
C ASP A 302 7.10 -32.45 -1.83
N ALA A 303 7.71 -31.82 -0.84
CA ALA A 303 8.68 -32.45 0.03
C ALA A 303 8.02 -33.29 1.15
N SER A 304 6.70 -33.30 1.24
CA SER A 304 5.97 -34.05 2.27
C SER A 304 6.27 -35.54 2.21
N ASN A 305 6.46 -36.08 1.00
CA ASN A 305 6.77 -37.48 0.79
C ASN A 305 8.16 -37.90 1.29
N LEU A 306 9.10 -36.94 1.39
CA LEU A 306 10.44 -37.16 1.96
C LEU A 306 10.44 -37.08 3.48
N LEU A 307 9.64 -36.19 4.07
CA LEU A 307 9.52 -36.02 5.51
C LEU A 307 8.66 -37.13 6.17
N LYS A 308 7.59 -37.59 5.51
CA LYS A 308 6.67 -38.58 6.06
C LYS A 308 7.33 -39.86 6.57
N PRO A 309 8.27 -40.50 5.88
CA PRO A 309 8.95 -41.71 6.39
C PRO A 309 9.79 -41.43 7.64
N ALA A 310 10.59 -40.38 7.66
CA ALA A 310 11.46 -40.00 8.79
C ALA A 310 10.66 -39.65 10.06
N LEU A 311 9.55 -38.93 9.89
CA LEU A 311 8.62 -38.60 10.99
C LEU A 311 7.83 -39.84 11.45
N SER A 312 7.58 -40.82 10.57
CA SER A 312 6.81 -42.02 10.90
C SER A 312 7.58 -43.03 11.73
N SER A 313 8.87 -43.20 11.40
CA SER A 313 9.78 -44.09 12.15
C SER A 313 10.10 -43.54 13.55
N GLY A 314 9.84 -42.26 13.81
CA GLY A 314 10.26 -41.60 15.05
C GLY A 314 11.76 -41.35 15.13
N ALA A 315 12.48 -41.60 14.05
CA ALA A 315 13.92 -41.41 13.96
C ALA A 315 14.30 -39.90 13.90
N LEU A 316 13.39 -39.06 13.41
CA LEU A 316 13.58 -37.61 13.35
C LEU A 316 12.64 -36.91 14.34
N LYS A 317 13.19 -36.06 15.19
CA LYS A 317 12.43 -35.09 15.99
C LYS A 317 12.34 -33.79 15.19
N CYS A 318 11.11 -33.27 15.02
CA CYS A 318 10.89 -32.06 14.23
C CYS A 318 9.99 -31.08 14.98
N ILE A 319 10.36 -29.82 14.97
CA ILE A 319 9.53 -28.70 15.41
C ILE A 319 9.13 -27.94 14.16
N GLY A 320 7.82 -27.81 13.90
CA GLY A 320 7.30 -26.99 12.80
C GLY A 320 6.69 -25.70 13.31
N ALA A 321 6.75 -24.64 12.50
CA ALA A 321 6.00 -23.41 12.73
C ALA A 321 5.14 -23.09 11.52
N THR A 322 3.91 -22.61 11.74
CA THR A 322 2.97 -22.24 10.67
C THR A 322 1.93 -21.24 11.18
N THR A 323 1.15 -20.64 10.28
CA THR A 323 0.01 -19.79 10.66
C THR A 323 -1.28 -20.59 10.78
N TYR A 324 -2.35 -19.95 11.32
CA TYR A 324 -3.66 -20.62 11.44
C TYR A 324 -4.28 -20.89 10.08
N THR A 325 -4.07 -20.04 9.11
CA THR A 325 -4.62 -20.17 7.75
C THR A 325 -4.03 -21.37 7.03
N GLU A 326 -2.71 -21.50 7.01
CA GLU A 326 -2.01 -22.61 6.38
C GLU A 326 -2.21 -23.93 7.15
N TYR A 327 -2.32 -23.87 8.49
CA TYR A 327 -2.66 -25.05 9.27
C TYR A 327 -3.97 -25.65 8.82
N ARG A 328 -5.04 -24.86 8.71
CA ARG A 328 -6.35 -25.32 8.21
C ARG A 328 -6.31 -25.73 6.74
N GLY A 329 -5.58 -24.97 5.92
CA GLY A 329 -5.50 -25.20 4.49
C GLY A 329 -4.77 -26.51 4.10
N ILE A 330 -3.73 -26.85 4.85
CA ILE A 330 -2.75 -27.90 4.49
C ILE A 330 -2.73 -29.04 5.51
N PHE A 331 -2.45 -28.74 6.79
CA PHE A 331 -2.25 -29.77 7.80
C PHE A 331 -3.52 -30.51 8.20
N GLU A 332 -4.65 -29.84 8.31
CA GLU A 332 -5.92 -30.50 8.62
C GLU A 332 -6.39 -31.44 7.51
N LYS A 333 -6.03 -31.12 6.25
CA LYS A 333 -6.37 -31.94 5.08
C LYS A 333 -5.45 -33.15 4.94
N ASP A 334 -4.20 -33.08 5.38
CA ASP A 334 -3.27 -34.21 5.36
C ASP A 334 -3.31 -34.97 6.69
N HIS A 335 -4.18 -35.99 6.75
CA HIS A 335 -4.32 -36.85 7.93
C HIS A 335 -3.03 -37.59 8.31
N ALA A 336 -2.11 -37.79 7.37
CA ALA A 336 -0.84 -38.46 7.67
C ALA A 336 0.10 -37.58 8.47
N LEU A 337 0.13 -36.29 8.20
CA LEU A 337 0.93 -35.30 8.93
C LEU A 337 0.26 -34.91 10.26
N SER A 338 -1.05 -34.67 10.26
CA SER A 338 -1.77 -34.24 11.47
C SER A 338 -1.70 -35.26 12.60
N ARG A 339 -1.55 -36.55 12.28
CA ARG A 339 -1.36 -37.62 13.29
C ARG A 339 0.05 -37.63 13.89
N ARG A 340 1.04 -37.01 13.28
CA ARG A 340 2.45 -37.01 13.70
C ARG A 340 2.86 -35.76 14.42
N PHE A 341 2.17 -34.66 14.20
CA PHE A 341 2.41 -33.41 14.88
C PHE A 341 1.44 -33.19 16.03
N GLN A 342 1.92 -32.56 17.09
CA GLN A 342 1.12 -32.05 18.19
C GLN A 342 0.98 -30.54 18.05
N LYS A 343 -0.21 -30.05 17.78
CA LYS A 343 -0.51 -28.62 17.74
C LYS A 343 -0.26 -27.97 19.08
N ILE A 344 0.45 -26.84 19.06
CA ILE A 344 0.66 -25.92 20.18
C ILE A 344 0.29 -24.54 19.68
N ASP A 345 -0.76 -23.95 20.25
CA ASP A 345 -1.19 -22.61 19.88
C ASP A 345 -0.27 -21.57 20.51
N VAL A 346 0.23 -20.64 19.66
CA VAL A 346 1.03 -19.49 20.07
C VAL A 346 0.20 -18.24 19.82
N ILE A 347 -0.42 -17.77 20.90
CA ILE A 347 -1.29 -16.60 20.85
C ILE A 347 -0.49 -15.29 20.90
N GLU A 348 -1.08 -14.21 20.42
CA GLU A 348 -0.51 -12.87 20.53
C GLU A 348 -0.34 -12.50 22.01
N PRO A 349 0.85 -12.02 22.45
CA PRO A 349 1.05 -11.61 23.83
C PRO A 349 0.25 -10.34 24.16
N SER A 350 -0.11 -10.21 25.42
CA SER A 350 -0.73 -8.98 25.92
C SER A 350 0.25 -7.80 25.87
N VAL A 351 -0.27 -6.58 25.96
CA VAL A 351 0.55 -5.36 26.02
C VAL A 351 1.53 -5.42 27.19
N ALA A 352 1.11 -5.92 28.35
CA ALA A 352 1.95 -6.05 29.54
C ALA A 352 3.13 -7.04 29.30
N GLU A 353 2.85 -8.21 28.74
CA GLU A 353 3.89 -9.18 28.36
C GLU A 353 4.83 -8.62 27.30
N THR A 354 4.30 -7.86 26.35
CA THR A 354 5.11 -7.20 25.32
C THR A 354 6.08 -6.18 25.94
N VAL A 355 5.64 -5.39 26.92
CA VAL A 355 6.53 -4.47 27.65
C VAL A 355 7.69 -5.23 28.32
N GLU A 356 7.43 -6.39 28.94
CA GLU A 356 8.50 -7.22 29.52
C GLU A 356 9.46 -7.76 28.44
N ILE A 357 8.93 -8.17 27.26
CA ILE A 357 9.75 -8.59 26.12
C ILE A 357 10.65 -7.44 25.67
N LEU A 358 10.11 -6.25 25.48
CA LEU A 358 10.89 -5.07 25.10
C LEU A 358 11.95 -4.70 26.14
N ARG A 359 11.65 -4.84 27.44
CA ARG A 359 12.62 -4.63 28.54
C ARG A 359 13.80 -5.60 28.44
N GLY A 360 13.53 -6.86 28.14
CA GLY A 360 14.59 -7.85 27.98
C GLY A 360 15.45 -7.68 26.75
N LEU A 361 14.89 -7.15 25.67
CA LEU A 361 15.60 -6.86 24.42
C LEU A 361 16.33 -5.50 24.45
N LYS A 362 15.95 -4.61 25.37
CA LYS A 362 16.42 -3.23 25.48
C LYS A 362 17.92 -3.08 25.32
N THR A 363 18.71 -3.84 26.09
CA THR A 363 20.19 -3.73 26.11
C THR A 363 20.81 -4.01 24.76
N ARG A 364 20.23 -4.91 23.96
CA ARG A 364 20.73 -5.23 22.62
C ARG A 364 20.46 -4.10 21.63
N PHE A 365 19.26 -3.56 21.63
CA PHE A 365 18.91 -2.42 20.77
C PHE A 365 19.68 -1.16 21.17
N GLU A 366 19.90 -0.94 22.48
CA GLU A 366 20.73 0.16 22.98
C GLU A 366 22.20 0.03 22.50
N ALA A 367 22.75 -1.17 22.55
CA ALA A 367 24.10 -1.44 22.05
C ALA A 367 24.21 -1.30 20.55
N HIS A 368 23.19 -1.76 19.80
CA HIS A 368 23.18 -1.70 18.35
C HIS A 368 23.08 -0.26 17.82
N HIS A 369 22.15 0.54 18.37
CA HIS A 369 21.90 1.91 17.90
C HIS A 369 22.73 2.99 18.62
N GLY A 370 23.38 2.68 19.73
CA GLY A 370 24.13 3.65 20.54
C GLY A 370 23.25 4.65 21.27
N VAL A 371 22.00 4.28 21.57
CA VAL A 371 21.00 5.11 22.26
C VAL A 371 20.54 4.43 23.54
N LYS A 372 19.78 5.16 24.38
CA LYS A 372 19.14 4.61 25.57
C LYS A 372 17.62 4.79 25.48
N TYR A 373 16.87 3.73 25.80
CA TYR A 373 15.41 3.80 25.85
C TYR A 373 14.92 4.01 27.27
N THR A 374 14.02 4.97 27.47
CA THR A 374 13.36 5.16 28.77
C THR A 374 12.31 4.07 28.99
N ALA A 375 11.98 3.78 30.25
CA ALA A 375 10.90 2.82 30.57
C ALA A 375 9.55 3.24 29.95
N SER A 376 9.27 4.55 29.96
CA SER A 376 8.06 5.11 29.34
C SER A 376 8.05 4.94 27.82
N ALA A 377 9.21 4.99 27.14
CA ALA A 377 9.31 4.73 25.70
C ALA A 377 8.90 3.28 25.37
N LEU A 378 9.40 2.30 26.10
CA LEU A 378 9.06 0.89 25.89
C LEU A 378 7.58 0.60 26.15
N THR A 379 7.03 1.16 27.23
CA THR A 379 5.59 1.04 27.52
C THR A 379 4.76 1.68 26.41
N SER A 380 5.12 2.88 25.98
CA SER A 380 4.43 3.55 24.87
C SER A 380 4.57 2.83 23.55
N ALA A 381 5.72 2.21 23.25
CA ALA A 381 5.90 1.40 22.05
C ALA A 381 4.92 0.21 22.01
N ALA A 382 4.75 -0.50 23.12
CA ALA A 382 3.80 -1.61 23.20
C ALA A 382 2.34 -1.14 23.13
N GLU A 383 1.95 -0.13 23.91
CA GLU A 383 0.57 0.38 23.97
C GLU A 383 0.13 1.01 22.65
N LEU A 384 0.99 1.87 22.09
CA LEU A 384 0.63 2.61 20.88
C LEU A 384 0.72 1.74 19.62
N SER A 385 1.66 0.79 19.54
CA SER A 385 1.68 -0.18 18.45
C SER A 385 0.46 -1.10 18.48
N ALA A 386 0.03 -1.54 19.68
CA ALA A 386 -1.19 -2.33 19.83
C ALA A 386 -2.44 -1.56 19.36
N ARG A 387 -2.46 -0.25 19.61
CA ARG A 387 -3.61 0.61 19.30
C ARG A 387 -3.65 1.07 17.85
N PHE A 388 -2.49 1.38 17.26
CA PHE A 388 -2.40 2.12 16.00
C PHE A 388 -1.89 1.28 14.82
N ILE A 389 -1.21 0.15 15.07
CA ILE A 389 -0.70 -0.73 14.02
C ILE A 389 -1.53 -2.02 14.05
N ASN A 390 -2.50 -2.15 13.12
CA ASN A 390 -3.46 -3.24 13.12
C ASN A 390 -3.18 -4.34 12.09
N ASP A 391 -2.24 -4.13 11.18
CA ASP A 391 -1.83 -5.05 10.12
C ASP A 391 -0.82 -6.10 10.57
N ARG A 392 -0.26 -5.96 11.78
CA ARG A 392 0.74 -6.83 12.39
C ARG A 392 0.39 -7.17 13.82
N HIS A 393 1.05 -8.20 14.38
CA HIS A 393 0.81 -8.67 15.73
C HIS A 393 1.96 -8.31 16.70
N LEU A 394 1.62 -8.24 17.99
CA LEU A 394 2.61 -8.15 19.05
C LEU A 394 3.35 -9.50 19.18
N PRO A 395 4.64 -9.51 19.58
CA PRO A 395 5.47 -8.37 19.95
C PRO A 395 6.18 -7.69 18.76
N ASP A 396 6.16 -8.30 17.57
CA ASP A 396 6.93 -7.91 16.39
C ASP A 396 6.76 -6.43 16.03
N LYS A 397 5.52 -5.96 15.90
CA LYS A 397 5.23 -4.54 15.61
C LYS A 397 5.76 -3.56 16.66
N ALA A 398 5.87 -3.98 17.93
CA ALA A 398 6.43 -3.13 18.99
C ALA A 398 7.96 -3.15 18.97
N ILE A 399 8.55 -4.28 18.60
CA ILE A 399 10.00 -4.43 18.37
C ILE A 399 10.42 -3.55 17.20
N ASP A 400 9.70 -3.60 16.08
CA ASP A 400 9.97 -2.74 14.91
C ASP A 400 9.93 -1.25 15.27
N VAL A 401 8.98 -0.82 16.10
CA VAL A 401 8.88 0.57 16.54
C VAL A 401 10.13 1.03 17.32
N ILE A 402 10.65 0.21 18.24
CA ILE A 402 11.86 0.59 18.99
C ILE A 402 13.11 0.53 18.10
N ASP A 403 13.18 -0.42 17.18
CA ASP A 403 14.28 -0.54 16.23
C ASP A 403 14.33 0.66 15.28
N GLU A 404 13.17 1.02 14.69
CA GLU A 404 13.06 2.18 13.80
C GLU A 404 13.34 3.50 14.54
N ALA A 405 12.91 3.62 15.81
CA ALA A 405 13.22 4.79 16.63
C ALA A 405 14.73 4.95 16.87
N GLY A 406 15.44 3.84 17.10
CA GLY A 406 16.89 3.82 17.21
C GLY A 406 17.58 4.16 15.90
N ALA A 407 17.15 3.55 14.80
CA ALA A 407 17.66 3.77 13.46
C ALA A 407 17.47 5.23 13.01
N ALA A 408 16.31 5.84 13.28
CA ALA A 408 16.01 7.22 12.96
C ALA A 408 17.03 8.20 13.58
N GLN A 409 17.49 7.93 14.81
CA GLN A 409 18.50 8.77 15.46
C GLN A 409 19.88 8.67 14.77
N ARG A 410 20.23 7.50 14.23
CA ARG A 410 21.53 7.30 13.54
C ARG A 410 21.62 8.05 12.21
N ILE A 411 20.50 8.27 11.54
CA ILE A 411 20.44 8.98 10.24
C ILE A 411 20.58 10.49 10.44
N LEU A 412 20.20 11.02 11.60
CA LEU A 412 20.28 12.47 11.88
C LEU A 412 21.74 12.95 11.96
N PRO A 413 22.02 14.22 11.57
CA PRO A 413 23.32 14.83 11.80
C PRO A 413 23.70 14.79 13.30
N LYS A 414 24.97 14.57 13.62
CA LYS A 414 25.46 14.43 15.01
C LYS A 414 24.99 15.52 15.96
N SER A 415 24.79 16.75 15.46
CA SER A 415 24.28 17.88 16.25
C SER A 415 22.81 17.78 16.66
N LYS A 416 22.03 16.95 15.95
CA LYS A 416 20.59 16.73 16.20
C LYS A 416 20.27 15.36 16.77
N GLN A 417 21.25 14.47 16.91
CA GLN A 417 21.09 13.13 17.48
C GLN A 417 20.78 13.20 18.98
N LYS A 418 19.70 12.57 19.38
CA LYS A 418 19.35 12.38 20.79
C LYS A 418 19.92 11.05 21.28
N ARG A 419 20.62 11.07 22.40
CA ARG A 419 21.16 9.85 23.04
C ARG A 419 20.12 9.08 23.83
N VAL A 420 19.00 9.69 24.16
CA VAL A 420 17.91 9.09 24.94
C VAL A 420 16.63 9.20 24.14
N ILE A 421 15.99 8.06 23.91
CA ILE A 421 14.70 7.94 23.26
C ILE A 421 13.62 7.93 24.35
N SER A 422 12.76 8.94 24.30
CA SER A 422 11.62 9.12 25.21
C SER A 422 10.31 8.71 24.52
N LYS A 423 9.21 8.88 25.22
CA LYS A 423 7.86 8.68 24.70
C LYS A 423 7.60 9.46 23.43
N HIS A 424 8.10 10.70 23.31
CA HIS A 424 7.85 11.59 22.17
C HIS A 424 8.42 11.02 20.86
N GLU A 425 9.65 10.50 20.88
CA GLU A 425 10.28 9.89 19.71
C GLU A 425 9.51 8.65 19.25
N ILE A 426 9.00 7.84 20.18
CA ILE A 426 8.14 6.70 19.86
C ILE A 426 6.82 7.15 19.22
N GLU A 427 6.19 8.19 19.75
CA GLU A 427 4.97 8.78 19.20
C GLU A 427 5.19 9.27 17.76
N GLU A 428 6.33 9.91 17.46
CA GLU A 428 6.68 10.36 16.10
C GLU A 428 6.86 9.18 15.13
N ILE A 429 7.52 8.10 15.56
CA ILE A 429 7.72 6.92 14.73
C ILE A 429 6.40 6.21 14.44
N ILE A 430 5.58 6.01 15.47
CA ILE A 430 4.26 5.39 15.31
C ILE A 430 3.38 6.22 14.38
N ALA A 431 3.43 7.56 14.50
CA ALA A 431 2.72 8.46 13.61
C ALA A 431 3.11 8.25 12.14
N LYS A 432 4.40 8.03 11.86
CA LYS A 432 4.90 7.75 10.50
C LYS A 432 4.45 6.36 10.02
N ILE A 433 4.63 5.31 10.84
CA ILE A 433 4.27 3.94 10.48
C ILE A 433 2.76 3.82 10.23
N ALA A 434 1.95 4.32 11.16
CA ALA A 434 0.50 4.26 11.10
C ALA A 434 -0.12 5.33 10.17
N ARG A 435 0.71 6.21 9.57
CA ARG A 435 0.28 7.33 8.69
C ARG A 435 -0.73 8.25 9.37
N ILE A 436 -0.49 8.57 10.62
CA ILE A 436 -1.33 9.45 11.44
C ILE A 436 -0.57 10.75 11.69
N PRO A 437 -1.23 11.90 11.72
CA PRO A 437 -0.58 13.11 12.19
C PRO A 437 0.02 12.91 13.58
N PRO A 438 1.30 13.28 13.80
CA PRO A 438 1.98 13.10 15.10
C PRO A 438 1.20 13.67 16.28
N GLN A 439 0.42 14.72 16.03
CA GLN A 439 -0.44 15.38 17.01
C GLN A 439 -1.59 14.50 17.54
N ASN A 440 -2.03 13.47 16.78
CA ASN A 440 -3.10 12.56 17.19
C ASN A 440 -2.60 11.41 18.09
N VAL A 441 -1.30 11.21 18.16
CA VAL A 441 -0.65 10.22 19.02
C VAL A 441 -0.30 10.83 20.36
N SER A 442 -0.08 12.16 20.42
CA SER A 442 0.28 12.89 21.64
C SER A 442 -0.92 13.46 22.41
N SER A 443 -0.73 13.80 23.66
CA SER A 443 -1.75 14.40 24.55
C SER A 443 -2.29 15.79 24.08
N THR A 444 -1.77 16.33 23.01
CA THR A 444 -2.14 17.64 22.43
C THR A 444 -3.50 17.61 21.71
N ASP A 445 -4.07 16.42 21.51
CA ASP A 445 -5.40 16.23 20.89
C ASP A 445 -6.53 16.88 21.71
N ARG A 446 -6.33 17.06 23.01
CA ARG A 446 -7.29 17.76 23.89
C ARG A 446 -7.56 19.20 23.48
N GLY A 447 -6.52 19.93 23.03
CA GLY A 447 -6.67 21.33 22.60
C GLY A 447 -7.49 21.47 21.33
N LYS A 448 -7.30 20.58 20.36
CA LYS A 448 -8.08 20.56 19.12
C LYS A 448 -9.53 20.18 19.34
N LEU A 449 -9.78 19.17 20.19
CA LEU A 449 -11.13 18.74 20.54
C LEU A 449 -11.87 19.82 21.35
N LEU A 450 -11.14 20.60 22.18
CA LEU A 450 -11.73 21.71 22.94
C LEU A 450 -12.32 22.77 22.01
N ASN A 451 -11.59 23.12 20.94
CA ASN A 451 -11.95 24.19 20.01
C ASN A 451 -12.69 23.70 18.76
N LEU A 452 -12.99 22.40 18.65
CA LEU A 452 -13.58 21.78 17.45
C LEU A 452 -14.85 22.48 16.95
N ASP A 453 -15.75 22.79 17.88
CA ASP A 453 -17.01 23.49 17.56
C ASP A 453 -16.76 24.92 17.05
N ARG A 454 -15.84 25.65 17.67
CA ARG A 454 -15.45 26.98 17.25
C ARG A 454 -14.81 26.99 15.86
N ASP A 455 -13.87 26.08 15.62
CA ASP A 455 -13.13 26.01 14.37
C ASP A 455 -14.06 25.61 13.20
N LEU A 456 -14.98 24.68 13.44
CA LEU A 456 -15.98 24.32 12.44
C LEU A 456 -16.96 25.47 12.15
N LYS A 457 -17.44 26.19 13.17
CA LYS A 457 -18.33 27.33 13.00
C LYS A 457 -17.68 28.52 12.28
N ALA A 458 -16.36 28.66 12.37
CA ALA A 458 -15.61 29.68 11.66
C ALA A 458 -15.63 29.47 10.12
N VAL A 459 -15.82 28.24 9.66
CA VAL A 459 -15.72 27.86 8.24
C VAL A 459 -17.05 27.44 7.64
N VAL A 460 -17.96 26.88 8.43
CA VAL A 460 -19.30 26.45 8.00
C VAL A 460 -20.35 27.31 8.67
N PHE A 461 -21.10 28.06 7.87
CA PHE A 461 -22.06 29.06 8.36
C PHE A 461 -23.49 28.54 8.43
N GLY A 462 -24.23 28.97 9.44
CA GLY A 462 -25.66 28.71 9.58
C GLY A 462 -26.05 27.31 10.02
N GLN A 463 -25.07 26.51 10.49
CA GLN A 463 -25.30 25.13 10.95
C GLN A 463 -24.81 24.92 12.40
N ASP A 464 -24.89 25.98 13.23
CA ASP A 464 -24.34 25.98 14.58
C ASP A 464 -24.86 24.81 15.43
N ARG A 465 -26.19 24.54 15.38
CA ARG A 465 -26.80 23.43 16.14
C ARG A 465 -26.30 22.06 15.68
N ALA A 466 -26.11 21.88 14.38
CA ALA A 466 -25.58 20.63 13.81
C ALA A 466 -24.12 20.43 14.22
N ILE A 467 -23.32 21.48 14.20
CA ILE A 467 -21.91 21.46 14.60
C ILE A 467 -21.78 21.20 16.11
N ASP A 468 -22.60 21.83 16.95
CA ASP A 468 -22.58 21.60 18.39
C ASP A 468 -22.92 20.14 18.75
N ALA A 469 -23.95 19.58 18.10
CA ALA A 469 -24.33 18.19 18.29
C ALA A 469 -23.22 17.22 17.86
N LEU A 470 -22.60 17.49 16.70
CA LEU A 470 -21.48 16.71 16.18
C LEU A 470 -20.26 16.77 17.11
N ALA A 471 -19.87 17.97 17.51
CA ALA A 471 -18.72 18.18 18.39
C ALA A 471 -18.93 17.52 19.77
N ALA A 472 -20.13 17.62 20.34
CA ALA A 472 -20.49 16.97 21.62
C ALA A 472 -20.38 15.45 21.50
N ALA A 473 -20.89 14.86 20.43
CA ALA A 473 -20.85 13.41 20.21
C ALA A 473 -19.41 12.92 20.01
N ILE A 474 -18.58 13.64 19.25
CA ILE A 474 -17.15 13.31 19.05
C ILE A 474 -16.39 13.44 20.39
N LYS A 475 -16.60 14.53 21.15
CA LYS A 475 -15.99 14.73 22.47
C LYS A 475 -16.37 13.58 23.43
N MET A 476 -17.63 13.16 23.43
CA MET A 476 -18.10 12.04 24.25
C MET A 476 -17.42 10.72 23.85
N SER A 477 -17.35 10.40 22.57
CA SER A 477 -16.67 9.19 22.07
C SER A 477 -15.18 9.17 22.42
N ARG A 478 -14.50 10.31 22.27
CA ARG A 478 -13.05 10.46 22.56
C ARG A 478 -12.73 10.55 24.05
N SER A 479 -13.71 10.73 24.94
CA SER A 479 -13.50 10.77 26.39
C SER A 479 -13.07 9.42 26.99
N GLY A 480 -13.12 8.33 26.21
CA GLY A 480 -12.82 6.97 26.66
C GLY A 480 -14.01 6.26 27.33
N LEU A 481 -15.18 6.89 27.36
CA LEU A 481 -16.41 6.30 27.88
C LEU A 481 -17.17 5.49 26.83
N GLY A 482 -16.75 5.55 25.56
CA GLY A 482 -17.33 4.78 24.46
C GLY A 482 -16.87 3.31 24.44
N ASN A 483 -17.59 2.48 23.68
CA ASN A 483 -17.20 1.08 23.48
C ASN A 483 -15.95 1.01 22.59
N PRO A 484 -14.82 0.44 23.04
CA PRO A 484 -13.56 0.39 22.26
C PRO A 484 -13.65 -0.50 21.01
N GLN A 485 -14.71 -1.30 20.87
CA GLN A 485 -14.93 -2.17 19.72
C GLN A 485 -15.77 -1.52 18.61
N LYS A 486 -16.26 -0.29 18.82
CA LYS A 486 -17.06 0.43 17.82
C LYS A 486 -16.25 1.55 17.14
N PRO A 487 -16.70 2.06 15.97
CA PRO A 487 -16.16 3.28 15.37
C PRO A 487 -16.20 4.47 16.36
N ILE A 488 -15.40 5.50 16.09
CA ILE A 488 -15.40 6.74 16.90
C ILE A 488 -16.79 7.37 16.97
N GLY A 489 -17.54 7.29 15.88
CA GLY A 489 -18.92 7.74 15.83
C GLY A 489 -19.54 7.47 14.48
N CYS A 490 -20.84 7.18 14.49
CA CYS A 490 -21.66 6.92 13.30
C CYS A 490 -22.80 7.95 13.24
N PHE A 491 -22.71 8.88 12.32
CA PHE A 491 -23.61 10.04 12.22
C PHE A 491 -24.42 10.01 10.94
N LEU A 492 -25.72 10.32 11.03
CA LEU A 492 -26.58 10.55 9.90
C LEU A 492 -26.87 12.06 9.78
N PHE A 493 -26.39 12.69 8.70
CA PHE A 493 -26.67 14.08 8.39
C PHE A 493 -27.90 14.17 7.48
N SER A 494 -28.98 14.71 7.99
CA SER A 494 -30.22 14.90 7.25
C SER A 494 -30.46 16.37 6.91
N GLY A 495 -31.19 16.65 5.86
CA GLY A 495 -31.58 18.02 5.45
C GLY A 495 -31.46 18.28 3.95
N PRO A 496 -31.83 19.48 3.49
CA PRO A 496 -31.83 19.85 2.08
C PRO A 496 -30.49 19.71 1.38
N THR A 497 -30.52 19.61 0.07
CA THR A 497 -29.28 19.60 -0.74
C THR A 497 -28.57 20.96 -0.66
N GLY A 498 -27.24 20.99 -0.65
CA GLY A 498 -26.46 22.22 -0.75
C GLY A 498 -26.42 23.10 0.51
N VAL A 499 -26.85 22.58 1.69
CA VAL A 499 -26.78 23.29 2.99
C VAL A 499 -25.48 23.13 3.74
N GLY A 500 -24.52 22.35 3.21
CA GLY A 500 -23.20 22.21 3.78
C GLY A 500 -22.88 20.88 4.45
N LYS A 501 -23.70 19.82 4.33
CA LYS A 501 -23.47 18.47 4.93
C LYS A 501 -22.09 17.90 4.58
N THR A 502 -21.77 17.84 3.31
CA THR A 502 -20.48 17.36 2.80
C THR A 502 -19.31 18.25 3.22
N GLU A 503 -19.56 19.57 3.31
CA GLU A 503 -18.54 20.54 3.74
C GLU A 503 -18.19 20.38 5.22
N VAL A 504 -19.16 20.13 6.10
CA VAL A 504 -18.91 19.83 7.51
C VAL A 504 -18.03 18.59 7.65
N ALA A 505 -18.31 17.54 6.89
CA ALA A 505 -17.48 16.32 6.91
C ALA A 505 -16.03 16.59 6.44
N ARG A 506 -15.85 17.41 5.40
CA ARG A 506 -14.54 17.82 4.90
C ARG A 506 -13.78 18.65 5.93
N GLN A 507 -14.44 19.64 6.52
CA GLN A 507 -13.81 20.50 7.52
C GLN A 507 -13.51 19.76 8.82
N LEU A 508 -14.35 18.77 9.20
CA LEU A 508 -14.07 17.88 10.32
C LEU A 508 -12.77 17.09 10.08
N ALA A 509 -12.63 16.48 8.90
CA ALA A 509 -11.43 15.73 8.54
C ALA A 509 -10.19 16.64 8.58
N TYR A 510 -10.28 17.84 8.02
CA TYR A 510 -9.20 18.84 8.03
C TYR A 510 -8.82 19.28 9.44
N THR A 511 -9.78 19.62 10.29
CA THR A 511 -9.55 20.06 11.67
C THR A 511 -8.97 18.95 12.54
N MET A 512 -9.44 17.71 12.33
CA MET A 512 -8.87 16.52 12.98
C MET A 512 -7.51 16.11 12.39
N GLY A 513 -7.11 16.64 11.24
CA GLY A 513 -5.88 16.30 10.54
C GLY A 513 -5.88 14.85 10.04
N VAL A 514 -7.02 14.34 9.59
CA VAL A 514 -7.19 12.97 9.07
C VAL A 514 -7.70 13.01 7.63
N GLU A 515 -7.56 11.91 6.90
CA GLU A 515 -8.01 11.80 5.52
C GLU A 515 -9.54 11.73 5.45
N LEU A 516 -10.12 12.35 4.41
CA LEU A 516 -11.52 12.20 4.05
C LEU A 516 -11.68 11.14 2.96
N ILE A 517 -12.25 10.00 3.31
CA ILE A 517 -12.64 8.95 2.37
C ILE A 517 -14.09 9.17 1.99
N ARG A 518 -14.37 9.45 0.70
CA ARG A 518 -15.72 9.72 0.23
C ARG A 518 -16.16 8.67 -0.79
N PHE A 519 -17.38 8.17 -0.58
CA PHE A 519 -18.11 7.34 -1.53
C PHE A 519 -19.48 7.98 -1.81
N ASP A 520 -19.80 8.13 -3.08
CA ASP A 520 -21.14 8.57 -3.54
C ASP A 520 -22.01 7.32 -3.72
N MET A 521 -23.03 7.18 -2.90
CA MET A 521 -23.86 5.98 -2.91
C MET A 521 -24.75 5.87 -4.14
N SER A 522 -24.87 6.92 -4.95
CA SER A 522 -25.53 6.84 -6.26
C SER A 522 -24.78 5.92 -7.25
N GLU A 523 -23.48 5.70 -7.06
CA GLU A 523 -22.69 4.75 -7.85
C GLU A 523 -22.89 3.29 -7.41
N TYR A 524 -23.53 3.06 -6.25
CA TYR A 524 -23.69 1.76 -5.60
C TYR A 524 -25.15 1.36 -5.42
N MET A 525 -26.00 1.73 -6.37
CA MET A 525 -27.43 1.39 -6.40
C MET A 525 -27.67 -0.08 -6.79
N GLU A 526 -26.75 -0.66 -7.57
CA GLU A 526 -26.91 -2.02 -8.08
C GLU A 526 -26.06 -3.03 -7.33
N ARG A 527 -26.54 -4.28 -7.24
CA ARG A 527 -25.88 -5.36 -6.48
C ARG A 527 -24.44 -5.63 -6.92
N HIS A 528 -24.16 -5.54 -8.22
CA HIS A 528 -22.80 -5.75 -8.71
C HIS A 528 -21.84 -4.62 -8.30
N ALA A 529 -22.35 -3.41 -8.12
CA ALA A 529 -21.55 -2.29 -7.63
C ALA A 529 -21.17 -2.48 -6.14
N VAL A 530 -22.02 -3.13 -5.33
CA VAL A 530 -21.70 -3.48 -3.93
C VAL A 530 -20.48 -4.39 -3.86
N SER A 531 -20.34 -5.34 -4.80
CA SER A 531 -19.15 -6.21 -4.87
C SER A 531 -17.84 -5.44 -5.09
N ARG A 532 -17.88 -4.25 -5.67
CA ARG A 532 -16.70 -3.37 -5.79
C ARG A 532 -16.28 -2.76 -4.46
N LEU A 533 -17.25 -2.54 -3.54
CA LEU A 533 -16.95 -2.00 -2.21
C LEU A 533 -16.28 -3.01 -1.27
N ILE A 534 -16.73 -4.28 -1.31
CA ILE A 534 -16.32 -5.33 -0.37
C ILE A 534 -15.56 -6.49 -1.03
N GLY A 535 -15.23 -6.38 -2.32
CA GLY A 535 -14.61 -7.44 -3.12
C GLY A 535 -15.63 -8.37 -3.77
N ALA A 536 -15.26 -8.97 -4.91
CA ALA A 536 -16.09 -9.95 -5.60
C ALA A 536 -16.04 -11.32 -4.89
N PRO A 537 -17.13 -12.08 -4.83
CA PRO A 537 -17.11 -13.46 -4.31
C PRO A 537 -16.19 -14.38 -5.13
N PRO A 538 -15.66 -15.47 -4.52
CA PRO A 538 -14.86 -16.45 -5.24
C PRO A 538 -15.58 -16.97 -6.50
N GLY A 539 -14.87 -16.99 -7.63
CA GLY A 539 -15.37 -17.45 -8.92
C GLY A 539 -15.94 -16.34 -9.83
N TYR A 540 -15.99 -15.09 -9.39
CA TYR A 540 -16.35 -13.96 -10.24
C TYR A 540 -15.11 -13.22 -10.75
N VAL A 541 -15.24 -12.57 -11.91
CA VAL A 541 -14.17 -11.74 -12.51
C VAL A 541 -13.82 -10.60 -11.54
N GLY A 542 -12.51 -10.47 -11.21
CA GLY A 542 -12.04 -9.46 -10.26
C GLY A 542 -11.97 -9.92 -8.81
N PHE A 543 -12.13 -11.23 -8.51
CA PHE A 543 -11.99 -11.80 -7.17
C PHE A 543 -10.65 -11.44 -6.51
N ASP A 544 -9.55 -11.38 -7.26
CA ASP A 544 -8.21 -11.03 -6.72
C ASP A 544 -8.09 -9.55 -6.31
N GLN A 545 -9.04 -8.70 -6.70
CA GLN A 545 -9.09 -7.31 -6.30
C GLN A 545 -9.85 -7.19 -4.98
N GLY A 546 -9.20 -6.60 -3.96
CA GLY A 546 -9.82 -6.31 -2.67
C GLY A 546 -11.00 -5.34 -2.82
N GLY A 547 -11.85 -5.26 -1.80
CA GLY A 547 -12.93 -4.28 -1.77
C GLY A 547 -12.40 -2.85 -1.64
N LEU A 548 -12.92 -1.92 -2.42
CA LEU A 548 -12.49 -0.50 -2.39
C LEU A 548 -12.62 0.12 -0.99
N LEU A 549 -13.71 -0.18 -0.28
CA LEU A 549 -13.95 0.33 1.07
C LEU A 549 -12.93 -0.23 2.06
N THR A 550 -12.72 -1.54 2.05
CA THR A 550 -11.77 -2.21 2.95
C THR A 550 -10.34 -1.80 2.65
N GLU A 551 -9.97 -1.63 1.39
CA GLU A 551 -8.64 -1.17 0.97
C GLU A 551 -8.37 0.27 1.42
N GLN A 552 -9.29 1.20 1.18
CA GLN A 552 -9.14 2.60 1.55
C GLN A 552 -9.03 2.79 3.06
N VAL A 553 -9.85 2.09 3.84
CA VAL A 553 -9.82 2.16 5.31
C VAL A 553 -8.57 1.47 5.87
N THR A 554 -8.12 0.35 5.29
CA THR A 554 -6.85 -0.28 5.69
C THR A 554 -5.67 0.63 5.41
N LYS A 555 -5.70 1.37 4.28
CA LYS A 555 -4.67 2.34 3.92
C LYS A 555 -4.67 3.56 4.84
N ASN A 556 -5.86 4.01 5.27
CA ASN A 556 -6.06 5.18 6.12
C ASN A 556 -6.97 4.82 7.30
N PRO A 557 -6.46 4.10 8.32
CA PRO A 557 -7.28 3.62 9.44
C PRO A 557 -7.82 4.74 10.33
N TYR A 558 -7.22 5.93 10.25
CA TYR A 558 -7.69 7.17 10.87
C TYR A 558 -8.24 8.07 9.79
N SER A 559 -9.55 8.05 9.63
CA SER A 559 -10.21 8.81 8.56
C SER A 559 -11.62 9.22 8.95
N VAL A 560 -12.14 10.20 8.23
CA VAL A 560 -13.57 10.47 8.17
C VAL A 560 -14.10 9.77 6.92
N LEU A 561 -14.95 8.75 7.12
CA LEU A 561 -15.64 8.06 6.03
C LEU A 561 -16.97 8.76 5.77
N LEU A 562 -17.09 9.34 4.59
CA LEU A 562 -18.31 9.98 4.13
C LEU A 562 -19.02 9.11 3.09
N LEU A 563 -20.22 8.66 3.42
CA LEU A 563 -21.14 7.98 2.52
C LEU A 563 -22.22 8.98 2.10
N ASP A 564 -22.06 9.54 0.90
CA ASP A 564 -22.94 10.61 0.42
C ASP A 564 -24.20 10.01 -0.23
N GLU A 565 -25.37 10.58 0.03
CA GLU A 565 -26.69 10.14 -0.49
C GLU A 565 -27.02 8.66 -0.17
N ILE A 566 -26.91 8.29 1.11
CA ILE A 566 -27.09 6.90 1.59
C ILE A 566 -28.43 6.27 1.23
N GLU A 567 -29.47 7.08 1.04
CA GLU A 567 -30.79 6.62 0.60
C GLU A 567 -30.80 5.99 -0.79
N LYS A 568 -29.79 6.23 -1.61
CA LYS A 568 -29.63 5.63 -2.94
C LYS A 568 -28.91 4.30 -2.93
N ALA A 569 -28.27 3.95 -1.80
CA ALA A 569 -27.49 2.74 -1.68
C ALA A 569 -28.32 1.48 -1.81
N HIS A 570 -27.74 0.43 -2.40
CA HIS A 570 -28.35 -0.89 -2.41
C HIS A 570 -28.57 -1.42 -0.98
N PRO A 571 -29.67 -2.14 -0.68
CA PRO A 571 -29.97 -2.65 0.66
C PRO A 571 -28.84 -3.46 1.33
N ASP A 572 -28.05 -4.19 0.55
CA ASP A 572 -26.92 -4.95 1.08
C ASP A 572 -25.85 -4.08 1.75
N ILE A 573 -25.72 -2.80 1.36
CA ILE A 573 -24.78 -1.85 1.99
C ILE A 573 -25.19 -1.56 3.42
N PHE A 574 -26.47 -1.48 3.71
CA PHE A 574 -26.95 -1.30 5.09
C PHE A 574 -26.55 -2.47 5.98
N ASN A 575 -26.59 -3.71 5.48
CA ASN A 575 -26.17 -4.90 6.22
C ASN A 575 -24.66 -4.85 6.54
N ILE A 576 -23.86 -4.38 5.59
CA ILE A 576 -22.41 -4.16 5.79
C ILE A 576 -22.17 -3.10 6.85
N LEU A 577 -22.89 -1.97 6.76
CA LEU A 577 -22.76 -0.89 7.74
C LEU A 577 -23.20 -1.31 9.14
N LEU A 578 -24.23 -2.13 9.27
CA LEU A 578 -24.64 -2.70 10.57
C LEU A 578 -23.49 -3.50 11.22
N GLN A 579 -22.79 -4.33 10.44
CA GLN A 579 -21.63 -5.07 10.93
C GLN A 579 -20.51 -4.13 11.38
N VAL A 580 -20.22 -3.10 10.58
CA VAL A 580 -19.19 -2.10 10.91
C VAL A 580 -19.55 -1.33 12.18
N MET A 581 -20.80 -0.89 12.32
CA MET A 581 -21.26 -0.11 13.47
C MET A 581 -21.28 -0.94 14.77
N ASP A 582 -21.49 -2.26 14.70
CA ASP A 582 -21.53 -3.12 15.89
C ASP A 582 -20.13 -3.60 16.32
N HIS A 583 -19.30 -3.98 15.36
CA HIS A 583 -18.04 -4.67 15.63
C HIS A 583 -16.79 -3.83 15.28
N GLY A 584 -16.96 -2.66 14.66
CA GLY A 584 -15.85 -1.81 14.25
C GLY A 584 -14.90 -2.47 13.23
N THR A 585 -15.32 -3.58 12.62
CA THR A 585 -14.49 -4.34 11.66
C THR A 585 -15.32 -4.90 10.53
N LEU A 586 -14.74 -4.96 9.34
CA LEU A 586 -15.34 -5.57 8.16
C LEU A 586 -14.34 -6.54 7.53
N THR A 587 -14.79 -7.75 7.26
CA THR A 587 -13.99 -8.72 6.51
C THR A 587 -14.49 -8.73 5.07
N ASP A 588 -13.58 -8.50 4.11
CA ASP A 588 -13.90 -8.57 2.69
C ASP A 588 -14.06 -10.02 2.22
N ASN A 589 -14.50 -10.21 0.98
CA ASN A 589 -14.68 -11.52 0.38
C ASN A 589 -13.35 -12.27 0.17
N ASN A 590 -12.20 -11.59 0.23
CA ASN A 590 -10.86 -12.17 0.18
C ASN A 590 -10.32 -12.57 1.56
N GLY A 591 -11.12 -12.39 2.62
CA GLY A 591 -10.73 -12.68 3.99
C GLY A 591 -9.88 -11.59 4.66
N ARG A 592 -9.65 -10.43 4.01
CA ARG A 592 -8.94 -9.30 4.61
C ARG A 592 -9.84 -8.57 5.58
N LYS A 593 -9.33 -8.28 6.75
CA LYS A 593 -10.06 -7.60 7.82
C LYS A 593 -9.68 -6.12 7.86
N ALA A 594 -10.62 -5.24 7.57
CA ALA A 594 -10.46 -3.79 7.72
C ALA A 594 -10.98 -3.34 9.10
N ASP A 595 -10.27 -2.41 9.73
CA ASP A 595 -10.56 -1.89 11.07
C ASP A 595 -11.10 -0.47 11.00
N PHE A 596 -12.35 -0.28 11.45
CA PHE A 596 -13.07 0.99 11.47
C PHE A 596 -13.12 1.63 12.86
N ARG A 597 -12.50 1.03 13.89
CA ARG A 597 -12.58 1.52 15.29
C ARG A 597 -12.06 2.95 15.47
N ASN A 598 -11.17 3.37 14.60
CA ASN A 598 -10.60 4.71 14.61
C ASN A 598 -11.17 5.64 13.51
N THR A 599 -12.27 5.24 12.88
CA THR A 599 -12.93 5.98 11.80
C THR A 599 -14.16 6.70 12.33
N VAL A 600 -14.41 7.92 11.86
CA VAL A 600 -15.68 8.64 12.02
C VAL A 600 -16.52 8.37 10.77
N ILE A 601 -17.68 7.76 10.91
CA ILE A 601 -18.57 7.44 9.80
C ILE A 601 -19.67 8.50 9.71
N ILE A 602 -19.75 9.18 8.60
CA ILE A 602 -20.76 10.19 8.30
C ILE A 602 -21.56 9.73 7.07
N MET A 603 -22.84 9.62 7.23
CA MET A 603 -23.78 9.31 6.15
C MET A 603 -24.63 10.54 5.89
N THR A 604 -24.80 10.95 4.63
CA THR A 604 -25.70 12.07 4.31
C THR A 604 -26.96 11.56 3.65
N THR A 605 -28.07 12.21 3.92
CA THR A 605 -29.36 11.95 3.28
C THR A 605 -30.08 13.26 2.97
N ASN A 606 -30.84 13.25 1.88
CA ASN A 606 -31.75 14.33 1.51
C ASN A 606 -33.19 14.01 1.95
N ALA A 607 -33.42 12.94 2.69
CA ALA A 607 -34.71 12.58 3.25
C ALA A 607 -35.24 13.71 4.15
N GLY A 608 -36.50 14.00 4.04
CA GLY A 608 -37.19 15.12 4.74
C GLY A 608 -37.11 16.47 4.03
N ALA A 609 -36.22 16.61 3.03
CA ALA A 609 -36.10 17.88 2.28
C ALA A 609 -37.32 18.21 1.41
N ALA A 610 -37.97 17.18 0.85
CA ALA A 610 -39.15 17.36 -0.04
C ALA A 610 -40.40 17.85 0.72
N GLU A 611 -40.53 17.52 1.98
CA GLU A 611 -41.65 17.98 2.80
C GLU A 611 -41.42 19.37 3.40
N LEU A 612 -40.18 19.76 3.66
CA LEU A 612 -39.81 21.13 4.04
C LEU A 612 -40.08 22.15 2.92
N SER A 613 -40.12 21.72 1.65
CA SER A 613 -40.40 22.58 0.48
C SER A 613 -41.89 22.67 0.13
N LYS A 614 -42.74 21.79 0.66
CA LYS A 614 -44.19 21.89 0.47
C LYS A 614 -44.75 23.02 1.31
N THR A 615 -45.08 24.12 0.66
CA THR A 615 -45.84 25.23 1.25
C THR A 615 -47.19 24.70 1.70
N THR A 616 -47.39 24.51 3.00
CA THR A 616 -48.69 24.18 3.56
C THR A 616 -49.60 25.37 3.38
N MET A 617 -50.65 25.27 2.51
CA MET A 617 -51.79 26.15 2.54
C MET A 617 -52.55 25.92 3.86
N GLY A 618 -52.29 26.74 4.88
CA GLY A 618 -52.99 26.65 6.16
C GLY A 618 -52.31 27.43 7.27
N PHE A 619 -53.08 28.15 8.04
CA PHE A 619 -52.75 29.10 9.10
C PHE A 619 -52.18 28.45 10.41
N THR A 620 -51.09 27.69 10.38
CA THR A 620 -50.45 27.26 11.63
C THR A 620 -48.92 27.24 11.48
N GLN A 621 -48.30 28.21 12.14
CA GLN A 621 -46.82 28.40 12.24
C GLN A 621 -46.12 27.46 13.23
N GLN A 622 -46.59 26.24 13.42
CA GLN A 622 -45.83 25.21 14.17
C GLN A 622 -45.38 24.13 13.19
N ARG A 623 -44.32 24.41 12.45
CA ARG A 623 -43.62 23.40 11.65
C ARG A 623 -42.92 22.44 12.53
N ALA A 624 -43.42 21.25 12.52
CA ALA A 624 -42.92 20.14 13.31
C ALA A 624 -41.58 19.64 12.80
N THR A 625 -40.55 19.69 13.65
CA THR A 625 -39.38 18.80 13.64
C THR A 625 -39.80 17.32 13.59
N GLY A 626 -41.12 17.02 13.60
CA GLY A 626 -41.72 15.69 13.52
C GLY A 626 -41.73 15.06 12.14
N ASP A 627 -41.86 15.86 11.07
CA ASP A 627 -42.05 15.32 9.73
C ASP A 627 -40.77 14.76 9.10
N GLU A 628 -39.61 15.40 9.31
CA GLU A 628 -38.30 14.92 8.89
C GLU A 628 -37.93 13.57 9.57
N MET A 629 -38.21 13.47 10.87
CA MET A 629 -37.99 12.23 11.61
C MET A 629 -38.95 11.11 11.20
N ALA A 630 -40.15 11.45 10.73
CA ALA A 630 -41.09 10.46 10.22
C ALA A 630 -40.60 9.85 8.90
N GLU A 631 -40.02 10.65 8.00
CA GLU A 631 -39.46 10.17 6.75
C GLU A 631 -38.22 9.34 6.98
N ILE A 632 -37.29 9.76 7.85
CA ILE A 632 -36.14 8.97 8.29
C ILE A 632 -36.57 7.62 8.89
N LYS A 633 -37.62 7.59 9.71
CA LYS A 633 -38.23 6.37 10.25
C LYS A 633 -38.80 5.45 9.18
N ARG A 634 -39.28 6.00 8.08
CA ARG A 634 -39.82 5.24 6.95
C ARG A 634 -38.77 4.66 6.04
N MET A 635 -37.63 5.39 5.85
CA MET A 635 -36.55 4.98 4.96
C MET A 635 -35.58 4.00 5.63
N PHE A 636 -35.27 4.22 6.89
CA PHE A 636 -34.27 3.44 7.61
C PHE A 636 -34.90 2.53 8.66
N THR A 637 -34.48 1.27 8.68
CA THR A 637 -35.00 0.28 9.66
C THR A 637 -34.71 0.72 11.09
N PRO A 638 -35.55 0.33 12.07
CA PRO A 638 -35.29 0.61 13.48
C PRO A 638 -33.91 0.11 13.92
N GLU A 639 -33.50 -1.04 13.40
CA GLU A 639 -32.21 -1.66 13.71
C GLU A 639 -31.04 -0.76 13.29
N PHE A 640 -31.07 -0.19 12.08
CA PHE A 640 -30.06 0.73 11.60
C PHE A 640 -30.01 2.02 12.41
N ARG A 641 -31.19 2.62 12.69
CA ARG A 641 -31.28 3.88 13.44
C ARG A 641 -30.77 3.78 14.88
N ASN A 642 -30.99 2.65 15.54
CA ASN A 642 -30.54 2.41 16.91
C ASN A 642 -29.02 2.25 17.03
N ARG A 643 -28.29 2.08 15.92
CA ARG A 643 -26.84 1.98 15.90
C ARG A 643 -26.14 3.29 15.55
N LEU A 644 -26.93 4.32 15.16
CA LEU A 644 -26.41 5.66 14.99
C LEU A 644 -26.17 6.32 16.35
N ASP A 645 -25.01 6.97 16.49
CA ASP A 645 -24.71 7.76 17.69
C ASP A 645 -25.54 9.05 17.72
N ALA A 646 -25.74 9.67 16.56
CA ALA A 646 -26.67 10.80 16.42
C ALA A 646 -27.20 10.94 14.99
N THR A 647 -28.46 11.41 14.88
CA THR A 647 -29.01 11.98 13.66
C THR A 647 -28.96 13.50 13.79
N ILE A 648 -28.24 14.15 12.87
CA ILE A 648 -27.93 15.58 12.90
C ILE A 648 -28.67 16.26 11.74
N SER A 649 -29.65 17.11 12.09
CA SER A 649 -30.46 17.84 11.12
C SER A 649 -29.81 19.15 10.73
N PHE A 650 -29.71 19.38 9.41
CA PHE A 650 -29.21 20.59 8.78
C PHE A 650 -30.37 21.46 8.32
N ALA A 651 -30.39 22.68 8.81
CA ALA A 651 -31.41 23.64 8.47
C ALA A 651 -31.17 24.26 7.07
N GLY A 652 -32.23 24.76 6.44
CA GLY A 652 -32.12 25.59 5.24
C GLY A 652 -31.31 26.87 5.56
N LEU A 653 -30.61 27.40 4.56
CA LEU A 653 -29.80 28.61 4.71
C LEU A 653 -30.64 29.86 4.72
N SER A 654 -30.43 30.76 5.69
CA SER A 654 -31.06 32.10 5.67
C SER A 654 -30.31 33.01 4.68
N GLN A 655 -30.95 34.11 4.29
CA GLN A 655 -30.38 35.05 3.32
C GLN A 655 -29.06 35.65 3.82
N GLU A 656 -28.95 35.94 5.11
CA GLU A 656 -27.72 36.43 5.73
C GLU A 656 -26.58 35.41 5.65
N VAL A 657 -26.90 34.12 5.82
CA VAL A 657 -25.92 33.02 5.70
C VAL A 657 -25.48 32.86 4.24
N ILE A 658 -26.39 33.02 3.29
CA ILE A 658 -26.07 32.93 1.85
C ILE A 658 -25.03 33.99 1.46
N VAL A 659 -25.15 35.22 1.95
CA VAL A 659 -24.18 36.30 1.70
C VAL A 659 -22.80 35.89 2.24
N ARG A 660 -22.72 35.34 3.45
CA ARG A 660 -21.46 34.84 4.02
C ARG A 660 -20.87 33.67 3.19
N VAL A 661 -21.70 32.82 2.62
CA VAL A 661 -21.26 31.76 1.73
C VAL A 661 -20.69 32.34 0.42
N VAL A 662 -21.30 33.40 -0.13
CA VAL A 662 -20.74 34.12 -1.28
C VAL A 662 -19.39 34.71 -0.94
N ASP A 663 -19.28 35.41 0.20
CA ASP A 663 -17.98 35.98 0.64
C ASP A 663 -16.91 34.89 0.75
N LYS A 664 -17.23 33.71 1.29
CA LYS A 664 -16.28 32.59 1.38
C LYS A 664 -15.79 32.15 -0.01
N PHE A 665 -16.69 32.01 -1.00
CA PHE A 665 -16.29 31.64 -2.36
C PHE A 665 -15.46 32.72 -3.04
N LEU A 666 -15.78 33.97 -2.79
CA LEU A 666 -15.01 35.12 -3.32
C LEU A 666 -13.65 35.21 -2.69
N MET A 667 -13.50 34.99 -1.36
CA MET A 667 -12.20 34.93 -0.68
C MET A 667 -11.31 33.79 -1.22
N GLN A 668 -11.89 32.62 -1.52
CA GLN A 668 -11.15 31.53 -2.17
C GLN A 668 -10.65 31.90 -3.57
N LEU A 669 -11.44 32.68 -4.30
CA LEU A 669 -11.04 33.17 -5.62
C LEU A 669 -9.96 34.25 -5.49
N GLU A 670 -10.07 35.15 -4.51
CA GLU A 670 -9.08 36.18 -4.18
C GLU A 670 -7.73 35.55 -3.86
N GLU A 671 -7.69 34.50 -3.02
CA GLU A 671 -6.47 33.76 -2.70
C GLU A 671 -5.80 33.16 -3.95
N GLN A 672 -6.60 32.53 -4.86
CA GLN A 672 -6.09 32.00 -6.13
C GLN A 672 -5.54 33.09 -7.07
N LEU A 673 -6.13 34.29 -7.05
CA LEU A 673 -5.67 35.44 -7.83
C LEU A 673 -4.42 36.08 -7.23
N HIS A 674 -4.34 36.12 -5.90
CA HIS A 674 -3.17 36.61 -5.18
C HIS A 674 -1.91 35.76 -5.47
N GLU A 675 -2.05 34.43 -5.62
CA GLU A 675 -0.93 33.57 -6.08
C GLU A 675 -0.40 34.00 -7.46
N LYS A 676 -1.28 34.58 -8.31
CA LYS A 676 -0.94 35.13 -9.63
C LYS A 676 -0.54 36.60 -9.60
N LYS A 677 -0.35 37.17 -8.41
CA LYS A 677 -0.02 38.63 -8.16
C LYS A 677 -1.10 39.58 -8.65
N VAL A 678 -2.37 39.14 -8.63
CA VAL A 678 -3.51 39.97 -8.97
C VAL A 678 -4.31 40.27 -7.71
N GLU A 679 -4.49 41.53 -7.41
CA GLU A 679 -5.37 42.02 -6.35
C GLU A 679 -6.77 42.21 -6.93
N VAL A 680 -7.78 41.63 -6.28
CA VAL A 680 -9.16 41.73 -6.74
C VAL A 680 -10.04 42.41 -5.69
N LEU A 681 -10.95 43.23 -6.15
CA LEU A 681 -11.98 43.86 -5.31
C LEU A 681 -13.35 43.50 -5.90
N PHE A 682 -14.23 42.96 -5.07
CA PHE A 682 -15.59 42.63 -5.47
C PHE A 682 -16.59 43.66 -4.93
N THR A 683 -17.47 44.20 -5.80
CA THR A 683 -18.46 45.19 -5.37
C THR A 683 -19.58 44.57 -4.58
N GLU A 684 -20.27 45.35 -3.74
CA GLU A 684 -21.45 44.85 -2.99
C GLU A 684 -22.65 44.51 -3.90
N GLU A 685 -22.78 45.18 -5.03
CA GLU A 685 -23.76 44.89 -6.07
C GLU A 685 -23.54 43.48 -6.65
N LEU A 686 -22.32 43.13 -6.94
CA LEU A 686 -21.94 41.77 -7.40
C LEU A 686 -22.26 40.74 -6.33
N LYS A 687 -21.95 40.98 -5.07
CA LYS A 687 -22.25 40.04 -3.97
C LYS A 687 -23.75 39.85 -3.80
N ALA A 688 -24.53 40.91 -3.87
CA ALA A 688 -26.00 40.85 -3.81
C ALA A 688 -26.58 40.06 -4.99
N TYR A 689 -26.04 40.28 -6.19
CA TYR A 689 -26.45 39.54 -7.39
C TYR A 689 -26.14 38.03 -7.26
N LEU A 690 -24.95 37.68 -6.81
CA LEU A 690 -24.54 36.29 -6.59
C LEU A 690 -25.42 35.63 -5.52
N ALA A 691 -25.69 36.31 -4.41
CA ALA A 691 -26.54 35.81 -3.34
C ALA A 691 -27.95 35.53 -3.81
N LYS A 692 -28.49 36.38 -4.68
CA LYS A 692 -29.85 36.22 -5.24
C LYS A 692 -29.94 35.10 -6.27
N ASN A 693 -28.99 35.02 -7.20
CA ASN A 693 -29.06 34.12 -8.36
C ASN A 693 -28.29 32.80 -8.17
N GLY A 694 -27.34 32.75 -7.20
CA GLY A 694 -26.52 31.56 -6.89
C GLY A 694 -27.15 30.62 -5.87
N PHE A 695 -28.32 30.96 -5.32
CA PHE A 695 -29.05 30.13 -4.38
C PHE A 695 -30.35 29.65 -4.96
N ASP A 696 -30.62 28.36 -4.84
CA ASP A 696 -31.88 27.73 -5.24
C ASP A 696 -32.51 27.04 -4.02
N PRO A 697 -33.80 27.21 -3.71
CA PRO A 697 -34.43 26.57 -2.56
C PRO A 697 -34.36 25.05 -2.53
N GLN A 698 -34.24 24.39 -3.70
CA GLN A 698 -34.13 22.93 -3.82
C GLN A 698 -32.69 22.43 -3.91
N MET A 699 -31.79 23.21 -4.52
CA MET A 699 -30.42 22.85 -4.76
C MET A 699 -29.43 23.51 -3.77
N GLY A 700 -29.93 24.42 -2.92
CA GLY A 700 -29.12 25.17 -1.96
C GLY A 700 -28.07 26.07 -2.62
N ALA A 701 -26.86 26.09 -2.07
CA ALA A 701 -25.74 26.86 -2.61
C ALA A 701 -24.92 26.12 -3.70
N ARG A 702 -25.38 24.96 -4.19
CA ARG A 702 -24.68 24.22 -5.29
C ARG A 702 -24.53 25.05 -6.57
N PRO A 703 -25.55 25.81 -7.02
CA PRO A 703 -25.44 26.64 -8.25
C PRO A 703 -24.40 27.78 -8.12
N MET A 704 -24.06 28.21 -6.90
CA MET A 704 -23.15 29.34 -6.62
C MET A 704 -21.79 29.19 -7.29
N ALA A 705 -21.14 28.04 -7.12
CA ALA A 705 -19.83 27.80 -7.72
C ALA A 705 -19.85 27.89 -9.25
N ARG A 706 -20.94 27.40 -9.87
CA ARG A 706 -21.13 27.48 -11.32
C ARG A 706 -21.43 28.93 -11.78
N LEU A 707 -22.23 29.63 -11.03
CA LEU A 707 -22.52 31.06 -11.32
C LEU A 707 -21.21 31.88 -11.25
N ILE A 708 -20.40 31.71 -10.22
CA ILE A 708 -19.10 32.38 -10.10
C ILE A 708 -18.15 31.98 -11.26
N GLN A 709 -18.20 30.73 -11.69
CA GLN A 709 -17.40 30.30 -12.84
C GLN A 709 -17.87 30.98 -14.13
N ASP A 710 -19.15 31.04 -14.38
CA ASP A 710 -19.70 31.57 -15.62
C ASP A 710 -19.64 33.12 -15.67
N THR A 711 -19.81 33.79 -14.53
CA THR A 711 -19.75 35.27 -14.45
C THR A 711 -18.34 35.81 -14.27
N ILE A 712 -17.62 35.35 -13.25
CA ILE A 712 -16.36 35.99 -12.84
C ILE A 712 -15.14 35.27 -13.46
N ARG A 713 -15.05 33.94 -13.32
CA ARG A 713 -13.84 33.22 -13.74
C ARG A 713 -13.61 33.26 -15.24
N LYS A 714 -14.69 33.16 -16.04
CA LYS A 714 -14.58 33.29 -17.50
C LYS A 714 -14.13 34.67 -17.93
N ALA A 715 -14.68 35.73 -17.31
CA ALA A 715 -14.28 37.08 -17.64
C ALA A 715 -12.84 37.42 -17.26
N LEU A 716 -12.34 36.85 -16.15
CA LEU A 716 -10.96 37.03 -15.72
C LEU A 716 -9.96 36.16 -16.48
N ALA A 717 -10.38 35.00 -17.03
CA ALA A 717 -9.46 34.04 -17.65
C ALA A 717 -8.73 34.66 -18.85
N ASP A 718 -9.43 35.36 -19.72
CA ASP A 718 -8.85 35.99 -20.91
C ASP A 718 -7.88 37.11 -20.52
N GLU A 719 -8.21 37.91 -19.49
CA GLU A 719 -7.36 38.99 -19.00
C GLU A 719 -6.10 38.45 -18.28
N LEU A 720 -6.21 37.31 -17.58
CA LEU A 720 -5.08 36.65 -16.92
C LEU A 720 -4.12 35.96 -17.88
N LEU A 721 -4.63 35.45 -19.01
CA LEU A 721 -3.82 34.71 -19.97
C LEU A 721 -3.22 35.62 -21.06
N PHE A 722 -4.00 36.56 -21.58
CA PHE A 722 -3.66 37.32 -22.78
C PHE A 722 -3.82 38.84 -22.58
N GLY A 723 -4.46 39.26 -21.51
CA GLY A 723 -4.79 40.64 -21.27
C GLY A 723 -3.83 41.36 -20.29
N LYS A 724 -4.31 42.44 -19.69
CA LYS A 724 -3.55 43.33 -18.84
C LYS A 724 -3.12 42.74 -17.49
N LEU A 725 -3.76 41.65 -17.06
CA LEU A 725 -3.46 40.95 -15.81
C LEU A 725 -2.44 39.82 -15.96
N ALA A 726 -1.90 39.59 -17.16
CA ALA A 726 -0.89 38.54 -17.40
C ALA A 726 0.40 38.76 -16.59
N GLY A 727 0.78 40.01 -16.28
CA GLY A 727 1.92 40.37 -15.46
C GLY A 727 1.61 40.67 -13.99
N GLY A 728 0.35 40.52 -13.58
CA GLY A 728 -0.19 40.98 -12.29
C GLY A 728 -0.85 42.34 -12.42
N GLY A 729 -1.51 42.82 -11.36
CA GLY A 729 -2.22 44.10 -11.35
C GLY A 729 -3.37 44.10 -10.36
N SER A 730 -4.23 45.12 -10.43
CA SER A 730 -5.45 45.17 -9.64
C SER A 730 -6.69 45.22 -10.52
N VAL A 731 -7.73 44.51 -10.12
CA VAL A 731 -9.00 44.46 -10.84
C VAL A 731 -10.17 44.62 -9.88
N THR A 732 -11.10 45.50 -10.24
CA THR A 732 -12.40 45.58 -9.57
C THR A 732 -13.43 44.88 -10.44
N VAL A 733 -14.11 43.90 -9.84
CA VAL A 733 -15.13 43.11 -10.49
C VAL A 733 -16.51 43.61 -10.05
N ASP A 734 -17.27 44.11 -11.01
CA ASP A 734 -18.59 44.63 -10.83
C ASP A 734 -19.60 43.94 -11.77
N ILE A 735 -20.87 44.24 -11.58
CA ILE A 735 -21.95 43.73 -12.44
C ILE A 735 -22.80 44.92 -12.94
N ASP A 736 -23.18 44.87 -14.21
CA ASP A 736 -24.07 45.87 -14.77
C ASP A 736 -25.57 45.50 -14.59
N ALA A 737 -26.44 46.42 -14.97
CA ALA A 737 -27.89 46.24 -14.85
C ALA A 737 -28.43 45.00 -15.65
N ASP A 738 -27.72 44.55 -16.65
CA ASP A 738 -28.07 43.39 -17.49
C ASP A 738 -27.50 42.07 -16.95
N GLY A 739 -26.82 42.07 -15.79
CA GLY A 739 -26.26 40.88 -15.18
C GLY A 739 -24.92 40.43 -15.81
N LYS A 740 -24.24 41.27 -16.60
CA LYS A 740 -22.96 41.00 -17.20
C LYS A 740 -21.81 41.52 -16.30
N THR A 741 -20.77 40.77 -16.23
CA THR A 741 -19.57 41.14 -15.45
C THR A 741 -18.81 42.29 -16.11
N LYS A 742 -18.54 43.34 -15.34
CA LYS A 742 -17.74 44.48 -15.74
C LYS A 742 -16.41 44.47 -14.99
N LEU A 743 -15.31 44.40 -15.72
CA LEU A 743 -13.96 44.43 -15.17
C LEU A 743 -13.40 45.83 -15.29
N GLN A 744 -12.96 46.42 -14.17
CA GLN A 744 -12.19 47.68 -14.14
C GLN A 744 -10.76 47.30 -13.79
N LEU A 745 -9.87 47.40 -14.79
CA LEU A 745 -8.49 46.96 -14.72
C LEU A 745 -7.60 48.16 -14.44
N ASN A 746 -6.76 48.09 -13.38
CA ASN A 746 -5.72 49.07 -13.10
C ASN A 746 -4.35 48.40 -13.27
N GLU A 747 -3.52 48.93 -14.14
CA GLU A 747 -2.14 48.47 -14.33
C GLU A 747 -1.29 48.74 -13.07
N SER A 748 -0.42 47.79 -12.71
CA SER A 748 0.47 48.02 -11.59
C SER A 748 1.47 49.14 -11.91
N LYS A 749 1.57 50.15 -11.08
CA LYS A 749 2.49 51.30 -11.21
C LYS A 749 4.00 50.96 -11.11
N ARG A 750 4.41 49.72 -11.45
CA ARG A 750 5.81 49.31 -11.32
C ARG A 750 6.70 49.60 -12.53
N GLU A 751 6.14 49.98 -13.69
CA GLU A 751 6.98 50.31 -14.85
C GLU A 751 7.42 51.76 -14.96
N THR A 752 6.91 52.69 -14.10
CA THR A 752 7.30 54.09 -14.16
C THR A 752 8.57 54.46 -13.36
N LYS A 753 8.99 53.63 -12.40
CA LYS A 753 10.25 53.92 -11.66
C LYS A 753 11.51 53.47 -12.41
N ASP A 754 11.43 52.45 -13.24
CA ASP A 754 12.59 52.02 -14.05
C ASP A 754 12.83 52.87 -15.29
N LYS A 755 11.93 53.77 -15.67
CA LYS A 755 12.16 54.75 -16.73
C LYS A 755 12.68 56.07 -16.20
N GLU A 756 12.27 56.53 -15.01
CA GLU A 756 12.81 57.75 -14.37
C GLU A 756 14.25 57.57 -13.89
N ASP A 757 14.61 56.39 -13.34
CA ASP A 757 15.99 56.07 -12.94
C ASP A 757 16.96 55.83 -14.13
N LYS A 758 16.45 55.64 -15.36
CA LYS A 758 17.28 55.58 -16.57
C LYS A 758 17.46 56.93 -17.28
N GLU A 759 16.61 57.90 -17.05
CA GLU A 759 16.77 59.26 -17.57
C GLU A 759 17.64 60.16 -16.65
N GLU A 760 17.70 59.90 -15.32
CA GLU A 760 18.63 60.59 -14.42
C GLU A 760 20.06 60.05 -14.43
N SER A 761 20.32 58.89 -15.09
CA SER A 761 21.71 58.37 -15.22
C SER A 761 22.40 58.73 -16.55
N VAL A 762 21.79 59.59 -17.39
CA VAL A 762 22.31 60.03 -18.70
C VAL A 762 22.33 61.58 -18.83
N ALA A 763 22.10 62.28 -17.72
CA ALA A 763 22.31 63.75 -17.69
C ALA A 763 23.58 64.16 -16.90
#